data_377e063376817af1cc045581ab1cab14
#
_entry.id   377e063376817af1cc045581ab1cab14
#
_cell.length_a   1.000
_cell.length_b   1.000
_cell.length_c   1.000
_cell.angle_alpha   90.00
_cell.angle_beta   90.00
_cell.angle_gamma   90.00
#
_symmetry.space_group_name_H-M   'P 1'
#
loop_
_entity.id
_entity.type
_entity.pdbx_description
1 polymer ?
#
loop_
_entity_poly.entity_id
_entity_poly.type
_entity_poly.pdbx_seq_one_letter_code
_entity_poly.pdbx_strand_id
1 'polypeptide(L)'
;MRRVRPFRRVVAALAFVLVCGAAAPASAQYFGRNKVQYRTFDFQVMKTEHFDIYFYPSEQTGVEIAARLAERWRFRLERLLGHELSGRQPLILYGSHVEFEQTNVIGGEIGEGTGGVTEGLLRRIVLPLAGPLADTDHVIGHELVHAFQYDMTRPPEGAQGETGMARLPLWFVEGMAEYLSIGPVDPNTAMWLRDAARGETLPEIKDLDHPKYFPYRWGQAVWAYVGGRWGDQVIADMLTVASRHGIEEAFQQVLGVSSEQVSAEWHAFIRKAYEPILRESAGAAGRLVVEGKELGADLNVGPAISPDGKWLAFLSTRSFFSVDVYIADASTGRIVRRLTSQATDPHFSSVQFIQSTGAWDSASQKIAVATVTSGRAALAIFDAQRGGVTREIEVADVDEIMHPTWAPDGSAICFTGMRQGITDLFVYDLQSNRLRQLTNDAFADLQPAWSPDGRRIAFSTDRFSSSLATLAFGPYALATIDPDGGALQQVATKVEGKHINPQWSPDGRSLYFISDRDGISNVYRAALEGAETVQVTTVGTGVSGITGLSPAMSVASRAGTIAFNVYQDGKYDIRTVGADSPVRAISPGSIDAAALAPLEGKASDVSSLLAARRPGCRSLRRMQSSPIEPGFNSRV
;
A
#
# COMPACT_ATOMS: atom_id res chain seq x y z
N MET A 1 73.75 42.66 -12.65
CA MET A 1 73.21 41.28 -12.41
C MET A 1 72.08 41.30 -11.41
N ARG A 2 71.00 40.51 -11.63
CA ARG A 2 69.79 40.27 -10.78
C ARG A 2 68.63 41.27 -10.96
N ARG A 3 67.83 41.07 -12.03
CA ARG A 3 66.38 41.46 -12.05
C ARG A 3 65.56 40.51 -12.93
N VAL A 4 65.53 39.17 -12.55
CA VAL A 4 64.72 38.20 -13.28
C VAL A 4 63.67 37.49 -12.37
N ARG A 5 63.63 37.85 -11.09
CA ARG A 5 62.74 37.13 -10.14
C ARG A 5 61.23 37.54 -10.13
N PRO A 6 60.80 38.76 -10.47
CA PRO A 6 59.36 39.05 -10.45
C PRO A 6 58.58 38.45 -11.62
N PHE A 7 59.18 38.32 -12.77
CA PHE A 7 58.50 37.83 -13.99
C PHE A 7 58.11 36.35 -13.89
N ARG A 8 58.96 35.51 -13.29
CA ARG A 8 58.64 34.09 -13.07
C ARG A 8 57.48 33.89 -12.07
N ARG A 9 57.34 34.75 -11.08
CA ARG A 9 56.22 34.68 -10.11
C ARG A 9 54.88 35.12 -10.73
N VAL A 10 54.92 36.11 -11.60
CA VAL A 10 53.72 36.58 -12.32
C VAL A 10 53.27 35.54 -13.34
N VAL A 11 54.19 34.91 -14.07
CA VAL A 11 53.86 33.83 -15.01
C VAL A 11 53.33 32.58 -14.28
N ALA A 12 53.88 32.24 -13.11
CA ALA A 12 53.39 31.13 -12.31
C ALA A 12 52.00 31.41 -11.70
N ALA A 13 51.76 32.66 -11.26
CA ALA A 13 50.44 33.08 -10.77
C ALA A 13 49.40 33.10 -11.89
N LEU A 14 49.76 33.61 -13.09
CA LEU A 14 48.85 33.58 -14.26
C LEU A 14 48.56 32.16 -14.74
N ALA A 15 49.56 31.26 -14.72
CA ALA A 15 49.39 29.85 -15.06
C ALA A 15 48.48 29.15 -14.04
N PHE A 16 48.60 29.47 -12.74
CA PHE A 16 47.73 28.93 -11.68
C PHE A 16 46.29 29.46 -11.81
N VAL A 17 46.07 30.73 -12.13
CA VAL A 17 44.76 31.31 -12.39
C VAL A 17 44.16 30.72 -13.66
N LEU A 18 44.91 30.45 -14.70
CA LEU A 18 44.45 29.80 -15.93
C LEU A 18 44.09 28.33 -15.69
N VAL A 19 44.81 27.60 -14.84
CA VAL A 19 44.47 26.21 -14.47
C VAL A 19 43.27 26.17 -13.56
N CYS A 20 43.09 27.12 -12.62
CA CYS A 20 41.89 27.23 -11.79
C CYS A 20 40.68 27.77 -12.55
N GLY A 21 40.88 28.64 -13.56
CA GLY A 21 39.81 29.15 -14.42
C GLY A 21 39.34 28.20 -15.52
N ALA A 22 40.17 27.18 -15.87
CA ALA A 22 39.81 26.10 -16.79
C ALA A 22 39.11 24.90 -16.08
N ALA A 23 38.98 24.95 -14.76
CA ALA A 23 37.99 24.13 -14.08
C ALA A 23 36.63 24.70 -14.39
N ALA A 24 36.15 24.55 -15.65
CA ALA A 24 34.70 24.53 -15.90
C ALA A 24 34.10 23.57 -14.85
N PRO A 25 32.96 23.90 -14.22
CA PRO A 25 32.26 22.89 -13.49
C PRO A 25 32.09 21.75 -14.48
N ALA A 26 32.85 20.67 -14.31
CA ALA A 26 32.47 19.41 -14.86
C ALA A 26 31.07 19.23 -14.28
N SER A 27 30.03 19.49 -15.09
CA SER A 27 28.77 18.91 -14.85
C SER A 27 29.14 17.44 -14.66
N ALA A 28 29.17 17.02 -13.40
CA ALA A 28 29.32 15.63 -13.09
C ALA A 28 28.22 15.00 -13.92
N GLN A 29 28.62 14.40 -15.03
CA GLN A 29 27.71 13.56 -15.78
C GLN A 29 27.10 12.71 -14.69
N TYR A 30 25.81 12.71 -14.60
CA TYR A 30 25.03 11.91 -13.68
C TYR A 30 25.26 10.42 -14.01
N PHE A 31 26.50 9.98 -13.91
CA PHE A 31 26.91 8.60 -13.88
C PHE A 31 26.62 8.14 -12.45
N GLY A 32 25.61 7.29 -12.27
CA GLY A 32 25.36 6.67 -11.00
C GLY A 32 23.96 6.88 -10.43
N ARG A 33 22.94 7.12 -11.28
CA ARG A 33 21.53 6.95 -10.88
C ARG A 33 20.93 5.62 -11.33
N ASN A 34 21.74 4.70 -11.87
CA ASN A 34 21.29 3.33 -12.04
C ASN A 34 21.20 2.69 -10.67
N LYS A 35 20.05 2.14 -10.37
CA LYS A 35 19.85 1.33 -9.18
C LYS A 35 20.74 0.11 -9.24
N VAL A 36 21.21 -0.36 -8.10
CA VAL A 36 21.99 -1.59 -8.02
C VAL A 36 21.05 -2.74 -8.35
N GLN A 37 21.41 -3.52 -9.37
CA GLN A 37 20.74 -4.76 -9.69
C GLN A 37 21.48 -5.91 -9.02
N TYR A 38 20.88 -6.50 -8.02
CA TYR A 38 21.42 -7.65 -7.30
C TYR A 38 21.16 -8.97 -8.02
N ARG A 39 20.20 -8.98 -8.94
CA ARG A 39 19.79 -10.17 -9.71
C ARG A 39 19.62 -9.84 -11.19
N THR A 40 19.98 -10.78 -12.05
CA THR A 40 19.67 -10.73 -13.48
C THR A 40 18.40 -11.52 -13.74
N PHE A 41 17.44 -10.91 -14.42
CA PHE A 41 16.16 -11.53 -14.76
C PHE A 41 16.19 -12.03 -16.21
N ASP A 42 15.81 -13.30 -16.41
CA ASP A 42 15.68 -13.90 -17.74
C ASP A 42 14.23 -13.72 -18.25
N PHE A 43 13.93 -12.53 -18.73
CA PHE A 43 12.61 -12.17 -19.19
C PHE A 43 12.16 -13.01 -20.41
N GLN A 44 10.94 -13.47 -20.37
CA GLN A 44 10.19 -14.06 -21.46
C GLN A 44 9.01 -13.18 -21.83
N VAL A 45 8.38 -13.42 -22.99
CA VAL A 45 7.19 -12.68 -23.43
C VAL A 45 6.00 -13.62 -23.56
N MET A 46 4.94 -13.34 -22.82
CA MET A 46 3.62 -13.94 -22.99
C MET A 46 2.75 -12.99 -23.81
N LYS A 47 2.18 -13.49 -24.89
CA LYS A 47 1.30 -12.69 -25.76
C LYS A 47 -0.16 -13.06 -25.52
N THR A 48 -0.97 -12.08 -25.16
CA THR A 48 -2.42 -12.16 -25.11
C THR A 48 -3.03 -11.49 -26.35
N GLU A 49 -4.31 -11.22 -26.39
CA GLU A 49 -4.96 -10.51 -27.50
C GLU A 49 -4.45 -9.06 -27.63
N HIS A 50 -4.29 -8.36 -26.48
CA HIS A 50 -3.98 -6.94 -26.46
C HIS A 50 -2.68 -6.59 -25.76
N PHE A 51 -2.02 -7.55 -25.07
CA PHE A 51 -0.81 -7.29 -24.29
C PHE A 51 0.38 -8.10 -24.77
N ASP A 52 1.58 -7.50 -24.65
CA ASP A 52 2.87 -8.17 -24.64
C ASP A 52 3.39 -8.13 -23.19
N ILE A 53 3.31 -9.27 -22.49
CA ILE A 53 3.61 -9.35 -21.06
C ILE A 53 5.01 -9.91 -20.88
N TYR A 54 5.90 -9.11 -20.32
CA TYR A 54 7.28 -9.46 -20.01
C TYR A 54 7.36 -9.97 -18.58
N PHE A 55 7.91 -11.16 -18.38
CA PHE A 55 8.00 -11.84 -17.10
C PHE A 55 9.16 -12.83 -17.09
N TYR A 56 9.52 -13.38 -15.96
CA TYR A 56 10.49 -14.49 -15.88
C TYR A 56 9.83 -15.78 -15.35
N PRO A 57 10.34 -16.97 -15.74
CA PRO A 57 9.64 -18.24 -15.56
C PRO A 57 9.21 -18.60 -14.13
N SER A 58 9.94 -18.10 -13.11
CA SER A 58 9.56 -18.33 -11.72
C SER A 58 8.19 -17.73 -11.37
N GLU A 59 7.69 -16.75 -12.13
CA GLU A 59 6.44 -16.02 -11.83
C GLU A 59 5.24 -16.49 -12.67
N GLN A 60 5.36 -17.58 -13.38
CA GLN A 60 4.37 -18.08 -14.35
C GLN A 60 2.94 -18.06 -13.80
N THR A 61 2.73 -18.55 -12.57
CA THR A 61 1.38 -18.68 -11.98
C THR A 61 0.71 -17.33 -11.77
N GLY A 62 1.39 -16.38 -11.14
CA GLY A 62 0.87 -15.02 -10.91
C GLY A 62 0.66 -14.27 -12.22
N VAL A 63 1.57 -14.44 -13.17
CA VAL A 63 1.53 -13.79 -14.49
C VAL A 63 0.34 -14.27 -15.34
N GLU A 64 0.01 -15.55 -15.31
CA GLU A 64 -1.18 -16.06 -16.01
C GLU A 64 -2.48 -15.45 -15.48
N ILE A 65 -2.55 -15.22 -14.17
CA ILE A 65 -3.67 -14.53 -13.54
C ILE A 65 -3.65 -13.03 -13.93
N ALA A 66 -2.51 -12.37 -13.81
CA ALA A 66 -2.33 -10.97 -14.18
C ALA A 66 -2.70 -10.69 -15.65
N ALA A 67 -2.37 -11.60 -16.55
CA ALA A 67 -2.75 -11.52 -17.96
C ALA A 67 -4.28 -11.48 -18.15
N ARG A 68 -5.01 -12.32 -17.41
CA ARG A 68 -6.49 -12.33 -17.44
C ARG A 68 -7.08 -11.04 -16.82
N LEU A 69 -6.45 -10.53 -15.77
CA LEU A 69 -6.84 -9.28 -15.14
C LEU A 69 -6.63 -8.10 -16.09
N ALA A 70 -5.48 -8.01 -16.76
CA ALA A 70 -5.16 -6.95 -17.71
C ALA A 70 -6.18 -6.89 -18.88
N GLU A 71 -6.51 -8.04 -19.49
CA GLU A 71 -7.53 -8.11 -20.55
C GLU A 71 -8.92 -7.67 -20.05
N ARG A 72 -9.29 -8.04 -18.82
CA ARG A 72 -10.53 -7.62 -18.19
C ARG A 72 -10.57 -6.11 -17.97
N TRP A 73 -9.47 -5.53 -17.48
CA TRP A 73 -9.37 -4.09 -17.24
C TRP A 73 -9.42 -3.29 -18.54
N ARG A 74 -8.73 -3.75 -19.59
CA ARG A 74 -8.84 -3.11 -20.91
C ARG A 74 -10.29 -3.01 -21.37
N PHE A 75 -11.03 -4.12 -21.33
CA PHE A 75 -12.45 -4.14 -21.69
C PHE A 75 -13.30 -3.19 -20.84
N ARG A 76 -13.04 -3.13 -19.53
CA ARG A 76 -13.77 -2.22 -18.61
C ARG A 76 -13.52 -0.75 -18.96
N LEU A 77 -12.26 -0.37 -19.15
CA LEU A 77 -11.85 0.99 -19.43
C LEU A 77 -12.28 1.48 -20.80
N GLU A 78 -12.22 0.63 -21.83
CA GLU A 78 -12.77 0.94 -23.16
C GLU A 78 -14.25 1.32 -23.09
N ARG A 79 -15.01 0.60 -22.27
CA ARG A 79 -16.44 0.93 -22.07
C ARG A 79 -16.68 2.18 -21.25
N LEU A 80 -15.89 2.38 -20.19
CA LEU A 80 -16.04 3.54 -19.30
C LEU A 80 -15.64 4.85 -19.99
N LEU A 81 -14.55 4.79 -20.73
CA LEU A 81 -13.97 5.97 -21.36
C LEU A 81 -14.42 6.20 -22.82
N GLY A 82 -15.14 5.23 -23.41
CA GLY A 82 -15.57 5.31 -24.80
C GLY A 82 -14.40 5.41 -25.79
N HIS A 83 -13.24 4.85 -25.43
CA HIS A 83 -11.99 4.95 -26.17
C HIS A 83 -11.30 3.59 -26.29
N GLU A 84 -10.83 3.23 -27.49
CA GLU A 84 -10.04 2.03 -27.73
C GLU A 84 -8.55 2.37 -27.67
N LEU A 85 -7.79 1.61 -26.86
CA LEU A 85 -6.36 1.77 -26.75
C LEU A 85 -5.66 1.38 -28.04
N SER A 86 -4.84 2.25 -28.60
CA SER A 86 -4.16 2.00 -29.87
C SER A 86 -3.01 1.00 -29.70
N GLY A 87 -3.07 -0.09 -30.48
CA GLY A 87 -2.02 -1.12 -30.54
C GLY A 87 -1.98 -2.05 -29.32
N ARG A 88 -0.90 -2.83 -29.25
CA ARG A 88 -0.64 -3.75 -28.13
C ARG A 88 0.04 -2.99 -26.99
N GLN A 89 -0.33 -3.33 -25.76
CA GLN A 89 0.20 -2.68 -24.57
C GLN A 89 1.33 -3.55 -23.95
N PRO A 90 2.57 -3.03 -23.87
CA PRO A 90 3.63 -3.70 -23.13
C PRO A 90 3.35 -3.64 -21.63
N LEU A 91 3.45 -4.79 -20.95
CA LEU A 91 3.28 -4.93 -19.51
C LEU A 91 4.48 -5.71 -18.96
N ILE A 92 5.30 -5.05 -18.14
CA ILE A 92 6.50 -5.63 -17.54
C ILE A 92 6.19 -5.96 -16.09
N LEU A 93 6.21 -7.25 -15.74
CA LEU A 93 5.88 -7.75 -14.42
C LEU A 93 7.14 -8.21 -13.68
N TYR A 94 7.29 -7.74 -12.46
CA TYR A 94 8.28 -8.21 -11.48
C TYR A 94 7.59 -9.11 -10.47
N GLY A 95 8.30 -10.10 -9.94
CA GLY A 95 7.77 -11.07 -8.98
C GLY A 95 7.40 -10.47 -7.63
N SER A 96 8.09 -9.40 -7.23
CA SER A 96 7.87 -8.70 -5.96
C SER A 96 8.23 -7.22 -6.05
N HIS A 97 7.80 -6.45 -5.05
CA HIS A 97 8.21 -5.05 -4.91
C HIS A 97 9.73 -4.92 -4.72
N VAL A 98 10.35 -5.83 -3.99
CA VAL A 98 11.81 -5.89 -3.76
C VAL A 98 12.60 -6.03 -5.08
N GLU A 99 12.07 -6.77 -6.04
CA GLU A 99 12.66 -6.91 -7.37
C GLU A 99 12.35 -5.70 -8.26
N PHE A 100 11.15 -5.15 -8.17
CA PHE A 100 10.73 -3.95 -8.88
C PHE A 100 11.56 -2.72 -8.52
N GLU A 101 11.94 -2.54 -7.26
CA GLU A 101 12.83 -1.46 -6.81
C GLU A 101 14.18 -1.44 -7.54
N GLN A 102 14.64 -2.58 -8.06
CA GLN A 102 15.90 -2.73 -8.77
C GLN A 102 15.83 -2.33 -10.26
N THR A 103 14.61 -2.09 -10.80
CA THR A 103 14.46 -1.76 -12.23
C THR A 103 15.11 -0.41 -12.58
N ASN A 104 15.85 -0.37 -13.68
CA ASN A 104 16.36 0.85 -14.29
C ASN A 104 15.50 1.36 -15.46
N VAL A 105 14.35 0.73 -15.71
CA VAL A 105 13.36 1.19 -16.70
C VAL A 105 12.79 2.54 -16.28
N ILE A 106 12.69 2.78 -14.98
CA ILE A 106 12.19 4.01 -14.37
C ILE A 106 13.36 4.75 -13.72
N GLY A 107 13.50 6.03 -14.01
CA GLY A 107 14.52 6.88 -13.37
C GLY A 107 14.12 7.27 -11.93
N GLY A 108 15.12 7.42 -11.06
CA GLY A 108 14.91 7.78 -9.64
C GLY A 108 14.74 6.58 -8.72
N GLU A 109 14.57 6.85 -7.42
CA GLU A 109 14.27 5.82 -6.43
C GLU A 109 12.80 5.41 -6.51
N ILE A 110 12.54 4.12 -6.35
CA ILE A 110 11.19 3.55 -6.22
C ILE A 110 10.99 3.30 -4.73
N GLY A 111 10.05 4.03 -4.14
CA GLY A 111 9.71 3.84 -2.72
C GLY A 111 8.73 2.68 -2.52
N GLU A 112 8.67 2.13 -1.30
CA GLU A 112 7.78 1.01 -0.94
C GLU A 112 6.30 1.25 -1.29
N GLY A 113 5.87 2.52 -1.32
CA GLY A 113 4.49 2.88 -1.69
C GLY A 113 4.22 2.95 -3.20
N THR A 114 5.20 2.68 -4.06
CA THR A 114 5.04 2.73 -5.52
C THR A 114 4.49 1.40 -6.03
N GLY A 115 3.20 1.32 -6.32
CA GLY A 115 2.55 0.09 -6.81
C GLY A 115 2.89 -0.26 -8.25
N GLY A 116 3.17 0.73 -9.08
CA GLY A 116 3.52 0.57 -10.50
C GLY A 116 3.92 1.89 -11.11
N VAL A 117 4.25 1.88 -12.38
CA VAL A 117 4.52 3.10 -13.17
C VAL A 117 4.15 2.87 -14.63
N THR A 118 3.40 3.80 -15.18
CA THR A 118 3.12 3.85 -16.62
C THR A 118 3.95 4.93 -17.29
N GLU A 119 4.84 4.50 -18.18
CA GLU A 119 5.73 5.38 -18.93
C GLU A 119 5.06 5.87 -20.22
N GLY A 120 4.78 7.16 -20.31
CA GLY A 120 4.06 7.74 -21.45
C GLY A 120 4.83 7.70 -22.77
N LEU A 121 6.17 7.88 -22.75
CA LEU A 121 6.98 7.96 -23.96
C LEU A 121 7.08 6.62 -24.69
N LEU A 122 7.39 5.54 -23.99
CA LEU A 122 7.52 4.19 -24.52
C LEU A 122 6.25 3.36 -24.35
N ARG A 123 5.23 3.94 -23.71
CA ARG A 123 3.92 3.33 -23.48
C ARG A 123 4.04 1.96 -22.80
N ARG A 124 4.88 1.89 -21.78
CA ARG A 124 5.10 0.67 -21.00
C ARG A 124 4.45 0.82 -19.64
N ILE A 125 3.79 -0.23 -19.20
CA ILE A 125 3.36 -0.41 -17.82
C ILE A 125 4.39 -1.30 -17.14
N VAL A 126 4.91 -0.88 -15.99
CA VAL A 126 5.89 -1.63 -15.20
C VAL A 126 5.40 -1.72 -13.78
N LEU A 127 5.17 -2.91 -13.27
CA LEU A 127 4.65 -3.11 -11.92
C LEU A 127 5.11 -4.45 -11.31
N PRO A 128 5.18 -4.55 -9.98
CA PRO A 128 5.35 -5.82 -9.29
C PRO A 128 4.01 -6.58 -9.20
N LEU A 129 4.07 -7.89 -9.03
CA LEU A 129 2.96 -8.64 -8.47
C LEU A 129 2.81 -8.24 -6.99
N ALA A 130 1.59 -7.89 -6.57
CA ALA A 130 1.37 -7.31 -5.24
C ALA A 130 1.12 -8.36 -4.13
N GLY A 131 1.17 -9.65 -4.47
CA GLY A 131 0.88 -10.75 -3.57
C GLY A 131 -0.62 -11.05 -3.49
N PRO A 132 -1.44 -10.31 -2.73
CA PRO A 132 -2.89 -10.44 -2.81
C PRO A 132 -3.40 -10.16 -4.23
N LEU A 133 -4.18 -11.07 -4.78
CA LEU A 133 -4.67 -10.92 -6.17
C LEU A 133 -5.61 -9.72 -6.33
N ALA A 134 -6.32 -9.32 -5.28
CA ALA A 134 -7.15 -8.11 -5.28
C ALA A 134 -6.30 -6.84 -5.45
N ASP A 135 -5.12 -6.78 -4.81
CA ASP A 135 -4.20 -5.66 -4.93
C ASP A 135 -3.53 -5.65 -6.31
N THR A 136 -3.14 -6.84 -6.81
CA THR A 136 -2.64 -6.98 -8.20
C THR A 136 -3.70 -6.54 -9.23
N ASP A 137 -4.98 -6.89 -9.03
CA ASP A 137 -6.09 -6.43 -9.88
C ASP A 137 -6.24 -4.91 -9.85
N HIS A 138 -6.20 -4.31 -8.67
CA HIS A 138 -6.27 -2.86 -8.50
C HIS A 138 -5.11 -2.15 -9.21
N VAL A 139 -3.86 -2.56 -8.95
CA VAL A 139 -2.67 -1.92 -9.53
C VAL A 139 -2.66 -2.02 -11.06
N ILE A 140 -3.00 -3.18 -11.62
CA ILE A 140 -3.14 -3.33 -13.09
C ILE A 140 -4.20 -2.35 -13.62
N GLY A 141 -5.35 -2.23 -12.94
CA GLY A 141 -6.41 -1.29 -13.32
C GLY A 141 -5.95 0.15 -13.29
N HIS A 142 -5.29 0.55 -12.21
CA HIS A 142 -4.74 1.88 -11.99
C HIS A 142 -3.75 2.27 -13.09
N GLU A 143 -2.73 1.43 -13.32
CA GLU A 143 -1.71 1.70 -14.33
C GLU A 143 -2.27 1.70 -15.75
N LEU A 144 -3.28 0.86 -16.01
CA LEU A 144 -3.92 0.86 -17.31
C LEU A 144 -4.75 2.13 -17.56
N VAL A 145 -5.34 2.73 -16.52
CA VAL A 145 -5.97 4.06 -16.65
C VAL A 145 -4.97 5.08 -17.15
N HIS A 146 -3.73 5.10 -16.63
CA HIS A 146 -2.68 5.99 -17.13
C HIS A 146 -2.36 5.73 -18.61
N ALA A 147 -2.34 4.48 -19.06
CA ALA A 147 -2.16 4.18 -20.48
C ALA A 147 -3.27 4.81 -21.34
N PHE A 148 -4.53 4.76 -20.89
CA PHE A 148 -5.66 5.44 -21.54
C PHE A 148 -5.52 6.94 -21.49
N GLN A 149 -5.16 7.52 -20.36
CA GLN A 149 -4.94 8.96 -20.21
C GLN A 149 -3.87 9.46 -21.21
N TYR A 150 -2.75 8.76 -21.34
CA TYR A 150 -1.70 9.10 -22.31
C TYR A 150 -2.18 8.97 -23.76
N ASP A 151 -2.96 7.93 -24.07
CA ASP A 151 -3.46 7.71 -25.45
C ASP A 151 -4.52 8.75 -25.85
N MET A 152 -5.45 9.06 -24.96
CA MET A 152 -6.51 10.06 -25.17
C MET A 152 -6.00 11.51 -25.25
N THR A 153 -4.90 11.81 -24.56
CA THR A 153 -4.33 13.17 -24.51
C THR A 153 -3.14 13.38 -25.44
N ARG A 154 -2.89 12.40 -26.34
CA ARG A 154 -1.80 12.47 -27.32
C ARG A 154 -1.97 13.68 -28.23
N PRO A 155 -0.88 14.40 -28.57
CA PRO A 155 -0.91 15.41 -29.63
C PRO A 155 -1.40 14.82 -30.95
N PRO A 156 -2.08 15.62 -31.79
CA PRO A 156 -2.44 15.22 -33.15
C PRO A 156 -1.21 14.71 -33.93
N GLU A 157 -1.42 13.76 -34.83
CA GLU A 157 -0.36 13.17 -35.64
C GLU A 157 0.44 14.26 -36.38
N GLY A 158 1.77 14.27 -36.22
CA GLY A 158 2.64 15.30 -36.80
C GLY A 158 2.87 16.56 -35.94
N ALA A 159 2.18 16.72 -34.82
CA ALA A 159 2.49 17.79 -33.87
C ALA A 159 3.67 17.38 -32.98
N GLN A 160 4.67 18.26 -32.87
CA GLN A 160 5.74 18.09 -31.87
C GLN A 160 5.26 18.69 -30.55
N GLY A 161 5.29 17.92 -29.47
CA GLY A 161 4.93 18.39 -28.13
C GLY A 161 4.78 17.25 -27.13
N GLU A 162 4.77 17.62 -25.86
CA GLU A 162 4.43 16.73 -24.76
C GLU A 162 2.94 16.37 -24.81
N THR A 163 2.58 15.22 -24.24
CA THR A 163 1.17 14.84 -24.06
C THR A 163 0.44 15.88 -23.19
N GLY A 164 -0.86 16.04 -23.40
CA GLY A 164 -1.69 16.91 -22.56
C GLY A 164 -1.64 16.57 -21.08
N MET A 165 -1.24 15.33 -20.74
CA MET A 165 -1.02 14.86 -19.37
C MET A 165 -0.04 15.72 -18.57
N ALA A 166 1.03 16.20 -19.18
CA ALA A 166 2.04 17.02 -18.49
C ALA A 166 1.50 18.35 -17.92
N ARG A 167 0.30 18.74 -18.32
CA ARG A 167 -0.38 19.96 -17.85
C ARG A 167 -1.41 19.72 -16.76
N LEU A 168 -1.71 18.44 -16.48
CA LEU A 168 -2.72 18.08 -15.52
C LEU A 168 -2.12 17.91 -14.13
N PRO A 169 -2.78 18.39 -13.09
CA PRO A 169 -2.32 18.19 -11.72
C PRO A 169 -2.42 16.72 -11.29
N LEU A 170 -1.53 16.30 -10.37
CA LEU A 170 -1.47 14.91 -9.92
C LEU A 170 -2.79 14.43 -9.31
N TRP A 171 -3.49 15.26 -8.54
CA TRP A 171 -4.78 14.87 -7.96
C TRP A 171 -5.83 14.49 -9.02
N PHE A 172 -5.78 15.16 -10.19
CA PHE A 172 -6.69 14.86 -11.29
C PHE A 172 -6.33 13.53 -11.96
N VAL A 173 -5.05 13.33 -12.26
CA VAL A 173 -4.51 12.17 -12.97
C VAL A 173 -4.59 10.92 -12.09
N GLU A 174 -3.99 10.96 -10.91
CA GLU A 174 -3.93 9.84 -9.98
C GLU A 174 -5.31 9.54 -9.36
N GLY A 175 -6.05 10.60 -9.04
CA GLY A 175 -7.40 10.44 -8.50
C GLY A 175 -8.38 9.81 -9.49
N MET A 176 -8.23 10.09 -10.78
CA MET A 176 -8.99 9.42 -11.85
C MET A 176 -8.62 7.93 -11.89
N ALA A 177 -7.34 7.59 -11.79
CA ALA A 177 -6.88 6.22 -11.79
C ALA A 177 -7.40 5.44 -10.55
N GLU A 178 -7.33 6.03 -9.37
CA GLU A 178 -7.92 5.47 -8.14
C GLU A 178 -9.44 5.28 -8.26
N TYR A 179 -10.16 6.30 -8.70
CA TYR A 179 -11.60 6.21 -8.82
C TYR A 179 -12.05 5.12 -9.80
N LEU A 180 -11.43 5.04 -10.96
CA LEU A 180 -11.79 4.07 -11.98
C LEU A 180 -11.39 2.63 -11.61
N SER A 181 -10.40 2.45 -10.72
CA SER A 181 -9.90 1.14 -10.29
C SER A 181 -10.48 0.63 -8.96
N ILE A 182 -10.86 1.53 -8.04
CA ILE A 182 -11.46 1.18 -6.73
C ILE A 182 -12.96 1.47 -6.70
N GLY A 183 -13.38 2.58 -7.29
CA GLY A 183 -14.76 3.04 -7.29
C GLY A 183 -15.07 4.09 -6.21
N PRO A 184 -16.39 4.36 -5.99
CA PRO A 184 -16.86 5.43 -5.12
C PRO A 184 -17.02 5.03 -3.64
N VAL A 185 -16.62 3.83 -3.24
CA VAL A 185 -16.75 3.34 -1.84
C VAL A 185 -15.37 2.87 -1.38
N ASP A 186 -14.76 3.63 -0.47
CA ASP A 186 -13.45 3.32 0.10
C ASP A 186 -13.37 3.79 1.56
N PRO A 187 -13.34 2.88 2.54
CA PRO A 187 -13.21 3.22 3.95
C PRO A 187 -11.97 4.05 4.27
N ASN A 188 -10.88 3.83 3.54
CA ASN A 188 -9.58 4.47 3.78
C ASN A 188 -9.59 5.93 3.30
N THR A 189 -10.08 6.20 2.10
CA THR A 189 -10.27 7.57 1.60
C THR A 189 -11.32 8.33 2.43
N ALA A 190 -12.43 7.66 2.79
CA ALA A 190 -13.43 8.24 3.67
C ALA A 190 -12.90 8.62 5.06
N MET A 191 -11.90 7.88 5.59
CA MET A 191 -11.19 8.22 6.81
C MET A 191 -10.54 9.62 6.72
N TRP A 192 -9.87 9.92 5.60
CA TRP A 192 -9.23 11.23 5.37
C TRP A 192 -10.27 12.35 5.29
N LEU A 193 -11.40 12.10 4.62
CA LEU A 193 -12.50 13.07 4.55
C LEU A 193 -13.11 13.33 5.92
N ARG A 194 -13.32 12.28 6.74
CA ARG A 194 -13.83 12.42 8.11
C ARG A 194 -12.87 13.21 9.00
N ASP A 195 -11.56 12.96 8.89
CA ASP A 195 -10.55 13.71 9.65
C ASP A 195 -10.54 15.19 9.26
N ALA A 196 -10.53 15.50 7.98
CA ALA A 196 -10.57 16.88 7.50
C ALA A 196 -11.88 17.59 7.85
N ALA A 197 -13.03 16.90 7.80
CA ALA A 197 -14.30 17.45 8.24
C ALA A 197 -14.31 17.76 9.73
N ARG A 198 -13.74 16.88 10.56
CA ARG A 198 -13.59 17.08 12.00
C ARG A 198 -12.70 18.28 12.33
N GLY A 199 -11.60 18.45 11.61
CA GLY A 199 -10.62 19.53 11.79
C GLY A 199 -10.97 20.82 11.06
N GLU A 200 -12.08 20.89 10.34
CA GLU A 200 -12.50 22.01 9.48
C GLU A 200 -11.40 22.40 8.44
N THR A 201 -10.67 21.37 7.93
CA THR A 201 -9.51 21.55 7.04
C THR A 201 -9.75 21.00 5.64
N LEU A 202 -11.01 20.88 5.20
CA LEU A 202 -11.35 20.40 3.87
C LEU A 202 -10.71 21.32 2.80
N PRO A 203 -9.95 20.75 1.83
CA PRO A 203 -9.29 21.54 0.78
C PRO A 203 -10.30 21.97 -0.27
N GLU A 204 -10.09 23.15 -0.85
CA GLU A 204 -10.72 23.50 -2.12
C GLU A 204 -10.03 22.74 -3.28
N ILE A 205 -10.77 22.44 -4.34
CA ILE A 205 -10.23 21.69 -5.50
C ILE A 205 -9.01 22.39 -6.10
N LYS A 206 -9.01 23.72 -6.18
CA LYS A 206 -7.88 24.51 -6.67
C LYS A 206 -6.60 24.37 -5.84
N ASP A 207 -6.72 23.98 -4.56
CA ASP A 207 -5.58 23.88 -3.64
C ASP A 207 -4.96 22.47 -3.63
N LEU A 208 -5.58 21.49 -4.28
CA LEU A 208 -5.15 20.08 -4.27
C LEU A 208 -3.80 19.83 -4.96
N ASP A 209 -3.29 20.81 -5.70
CA ASP A 209 -1.93 20.79 -6.27
C ASP A 209 -0.83 20.99 -5.21
N HIS A 210 -1.19 21.46 -4.02
CA HIS A 210 -0.22 21.68 -2.97
C HIS A 210 0.28 20.34 -2.42
N PRO A 211 1.62 20.11 -2.25
CA PRO A 211 2.22 18.83 -1.86
C PRO A 211 1.73 18.25 -0.52
N LYS A 212 1.11 19.06 0.34
CA LYS A 212 0.52 18.56 1.61
C LYS A 212 -0.70 17.66 1.39
N TYR A 213 -1.34 17.75 0.22
CA TYR A 213 -2.50 16.91 -0.11
C TYR A 213 -2.07 15.72 -0.92
N PHE A 214 -2.28 14.53 -0.38
CA PHE A 214 -1.95 13.29 -1.06
C PHE A 214 -2.88 13.07 -2.27
N PRO A 215 -2.35 13.09 -3.50
CA PRO A 215 -3.16 13.23 -4.72
C PRO A 215 -4.13 12.08 -4.94
N TYR A 216 -3.75 10.86 -4.58
CA TYR A 216 -4.55 9.66 -4.78
C TYR A 216 -5.87 9.73 -4.02
N ARG A 217 -5.83 9.96 -2.70
CA ARG A 217 -7.02 9.98 -1.84
C ARG A 217 -7.93 11.18 -2.11
N TRP A 218 -7.34 12.37 -2.16
CA TRP A 218 -8.11 13.58 -2.44
C TRP A 218 -8.69 13.57 -3.85
N GLY A 219 -7.91 13.11 -4.83
CA GLY A 219 -8.36 13.00 -6.22
C GLY A 219 -9.48 11.96 -6.37
N GLN A 220 -9.35 10.77 -5.76
CA GLN A 220 -10.42 9.77 -5.75
C GLN A 220 -11.73 10.34 -5.20
N ALA A 221 -11.66 11.08 -4.08
CA ALA A 221 -12.83 11.66 -3.44
C ALA A 221 -13.52 12.71 -4.33
N VAL A 222 -12.75 13.56 -5.02
CA VAL A 222 -13.31 14.54 -5.98
C VAL A 222 -13.95 13.81 -7.16
N TRP A 223 -13.26 12.83 -7.76
CA TRP A 223 -13.81 12.08 -8.90
C TRP A 223 -15.05 11.27 -8.53
N ALA A 224 -15.09 10.67 -7.34
CA ALA A 224 -16.27 9.99 -6.83
C ALA A 224 -17.46 10.95 -6.66
N TYR A 225 -17.20 12.16 -6.15
CA TYR A 225 -18.24 13.19 -6.05
C TYR A 225 -18.73 13.63 -7.44
N VAL A 226 -17.83 13.88 -8.38
CA VAL A 226 -18.17 14.25 -9.77
C VAL A 226 -18.99 13.15 -10.44
N GLY A 227 -18.55 11.89 -10.39
CA GLY A 227 -19.28 10.74 -10.93
C GLY A 227 -20.66 10.59 -10.28
N GLY A 228 -20.75 10.70 -8.96
CA GLY A 228 -22.01 10.61 -8.22
C GLY A 228 -23.00 11.75 -8.53
N ARG A 229 -22.50 12.94 -8.88
CA ARG A 229 -23.32 14.12 -9.14
C ARG A 229 -23.73 14.24 -10.61
N TRP A 230 -22.82 14.01 -11.55
CA TRP A 230 -23.06 14.19 -12.99
C TRP A 230 -23.12 12.87 -13.78
N GLY A 231 -22.64 11.76 -13.19
CA GLY A 231 -22.50 10.45 -13.82
C GLY A 231 -21.11 10.21 -14.35
N ASP A 232 -20.71 8.94 -14.47
CA ASP A 232 -19.34 8.55 -14.85
C ASP A 232 -19.01 8.88 -16.32
N GLN A 233 -20.01 9.07 -17.17
CA GLN A 233 -19.83 9.43 -18.58
C GLN A 233 -19.13 10.79 -18.79
N VAL A 234 -19.10 11.70 -17.78
CA VAL A 234 -18.41 12.98 -17.91
C VAL A 234 -16.90 12.87 -17.79
N ILE A 235 -16.35 11.74 -17.29
CA ILE A 235 -14.93 11.58 -16.96
C ILE A 235 -14.04 11.73 -18.21
N ALA A 236 -14.40 11.05 -19.30
CA ALA A 236 -13.65 11.11 -20.56
C ALA A 236 -13.63 12.53 -21.16
N ASP A 237 -14.77 13.22 -21.12
CA ASP A 237 -14.89 14.60 -21.59
C ASP A 237 -14.08 15.56 -20.70
N MET A 238 -14.14 15.39 -19.37
CA MET A 238 -13.33 16.17 -18.42
C MET A 238 -11.83 16.02 -18.73
N LEU A 239 -11.34 14.80 -18.94
CA LEU A 239 -9.95 14.54 -19.30
C LEU A 239 -9.58 15.23 -20.63
N THR A 240 -10.44 15.10 -21.65
CA THR A 240 -10.19 15.64 -22.98
C THR A 240 -10.15 17.17 -22.96
N VAL A 241 -11.08 17.83 -22.30
CA VAL A 241 -11.12 19.30 -22.19
C VAL A 241 -9.99 19.80 -21.31
N ALA A 242 -9.77 19.18 -20.14
CA ALA A 242 -8.73 19.60 -19.19
C ALA A 242 -7.32 19.53 -19.83
N SER A 243 -7.02 18.47 -20.57
CA SER A 243 -5.72 18.31 -21.22
C SER A 243 -5.40 19.39 -22.27
N ARG A 244 -6.42 20.01 -22.84
CA ARG A 244 -6.29 21.05 -23.89
C ARG A 244 -6.42 22.45 -23.35
N HIS A 245 -7.36 22.67 -22.44
CA HIS A 245 -7.81 23.99 -22.01
C HIS A 245 -7.61 24.28 -20.52
N GLY A 246 -7.24 23.25 -19.74
CA GLY A 246 -7.04 23.36 -18.30
C GLY A 246 -8.26 22.91 -17.49
N ILE A 247 -8.03 22.75 -16.19
CA ILE A 247 -9.00 22.16 -15.25
C ILE A 247 -10.26 23.03 -15.13
N GLU A 248 -10.12 24.33 -14.93
CA GLU A 248 -11.28 25.23 -14.74
C GLU A 248 -12.21 25.23 -15.95
N GLU A 249 -11.63 25.22 -17.16
CA GLU A 249 -12.39 25.15 -18.38
C GLU A 249 -13.14 23.82 -18.53
N ALA A 250 -12.54 22.72 -18.07
CA ALA A 250 -13.22 21.43 -18.04
C ALA A 250 -14.44 21.44 -17.11
N PHE A 251 -14.33 22.04 -15.91
CA PHE A 251 -15.47 22.20 -15.01
C PHE A 251 -16.58 23.03 -15.66
N GLN A 252 -16.25 24.15 -16.28
CA GLN A 252 -17.24 25.03 -16.93
C GLN A 252 -17.91 24.38 -18.15
N GLN A 253 -17.13 23.79 -19.07
CA GLN A 253 -17.67 23.26 -20.32
C GLN A 253 -18.41 21.94 -20.13
N VAL A 254 -17.89 21.03 -19.28
CA VAL A 254 -18.44 19.68 -19.13
C VAL A 254 -19.49 19.62 -18.04
N LEU A 255 -19.25 20.26 -16.88
CA LEU A 255 -20.14 20.21 -15.74
C LEU A 255 -21.09 21.41 -15.65
N GLY A 256 -20.81 22.50 -16.35
CA GLY A 256 -21.61 23.74 -16.35
C GLY A 256 -21.45 24.59 -15.09
N VAL A 257 -20.42 24.32 -14.25
CA VAL A 257 -20.15 25.00 -12.98
C VAL A 257 -18.67 25.23 -12.78
N SER A 258 -18.28 26.16 -11.90
CA SER A 258 -16.86 26.38 -11.55
C SER A 258 -16.33 25.35 -10.56
N SER A 259 -15.02 25.17 -10.51
CA SER A 259 -14.37 24.33 -9.50
C SER A 259 -14.61 24.82 -8.07
N GLU A 260 -14.76 26.14 -7.86
CA GLU A 260 -15.11 26.76 -6.59
C GLU A 260 -16.53 26.34 -6.14
N GLN A 261 -17.50 26.37 -7.07
CA GLN A 261 -18.87 25.92 -6.77
C GLN A 261 -18.90 24.42 -6.43
N VAL A 262 -18.18 23.59 -7.20
CA VAL A 262 -18.07 22.15 -6.89
C VAL A 262 -17.42 21.93 -5.53
N SER A 263 -16.37 22.68 -5.16
CA SER A 263 -15.75 22.61 -3.83
C SER A 263 -16.79 22.90 -2.71
N ALA A 264 -17.57 23.95 -2.86
CA ALA A 264 -18.58 24.32 -1.87
C ALA A 264 -19.65 23.23 -1.70
N GLU A 265 -20.17 22.68 -2.81
CA GLU A 265 -21.17 21.61 -2.81
C GLU A 265 -20.59 20.31 -2.22
N TRP A 266 -19.35 19.96 -2.58
CA TRP A 266 -18.63 18.80 -2.06
C TRP A 266 -18.40 18.90 -0.55
N HIS A 267 -17.93 20.05 -0.05
CA HIS A 267 -17.79 20.30 1.39
C HIS A 267 -19.12 20.17 2.14
N ALA A 268 -20.21 20.71 1.58
CA ALA A 268 -21.53 20.58 2.17
C ALA A 268 -21.97 19.10 2.27
N PHE A 269 -21.72 18.32 1.22
CA PHE A 269 -21.97 16.89 1.21
C PHE A 269 -21.14 16.17 2.29
N ILE A 270 -19.81 16.38 2.35
CA ILE A 270 -18.92 15.75 3.33
C ILE A 270 -19.39 16.03 4.76
N ARG A 271 -19.68 17.30 5.08
CA ARG A 271 -20.17 17.68 6.42
C ARG A 271 -21.48 16.98 6.74
N LYS A 272 -22.44 16.98 5.82
CA LYS A 272 -23.72 16.31 6.02
C LYS A 272 -23.58 14.80 6.24
N ALA A 273 -22.69 14.15 5.48
CA ALA A 273 -22.49 12.71 5.56
C ALA A 273 -21.79 12.27 6.85
N TYR A 274 -20.80 13.04 7.31
CA TYR A 274 -19.94 12.57 8.40
C TYR A 274 -20.18 13.24 9.76
N GLU A 275 -20.85 14.40 9.84
CA GLU A 275 -21.14 15.06 11.11
C GLU A 275 -21.87 14.16 12.14
N PRO A 276 -22.87 13.36 11.78
CA PRO A 276 -23.51 12.45 12.74
C PRO A 276 -22.53 11.44 13.34
N ILE A 277 -21.66 10.85 12.50
CA ILE A 277 -20.65 9.87 12.90
C ILE A 277 -19.65 10.49 13.88
N LEU A 278 -19.15 11.69 13.55
CA LEU A 278 -18.17 12.40 14.36
C LEU A 278 -18.73 12.84 15.72
N ARG A 279 -20.02 13.17 15.79
CA ARG A 279 -20.71 13.50 17.07
C ARG A 279 -20.85 12.29 17.97
N GLU A 280 -21.20 11.12 17.43
CA GLU A 280 -21.36 9.88 18.20
C GLU A 280 -20.02 9.35 18.72
N SER A 281 -18.93 9.61 18.00
CA SER A 281 -17.58 9.16 18.32
C SER A 281 -16.71 10.21 19.04
N ALA A 282 -17.31 11.27 19.60
CA ALA A 282 -16.59 12.41 20.18
C ALA A 282 -15.69 12.10 21.40
N GLY A 283 -15.63 10.85 21.86
CA GLY A 283 -14.68 10.37 22.85
C GLY A 283 -13.72 9.37 22.19
N ALA A 284 -12.52 9.82 21.80
CA ALA A 284 -11.52 8.90 21.22
C ALA A 284 -11.28 7.72 22.17
N ALA A 285 -11.49 6.48 21.67
CA ALA A 285 -11.24 5.28 22.42
C ALA A 285 -9.76 5.23 22.86
N GLY A 286 -9.52 5.01 24.15
CA GLY A 286 -8.21 4.71 24.68
C GLY A 286 -7.31 5.93 24.95
N ARG A 287 -6.16 5.63 25.54
CA ARG A 287 -5.15 6.60 25.92
C ARG A 287 -4.19 6.83 24.75
N LEU A 288 -3.91 8.09 24.42
CA LEU A 288 -2.88 8.49 23.49
C LEU A 288 -1.50 8.16 24.08
N VAL A 289 -0.66 7.43 23.36
CA VAL A 289 0.67 6.99 23.79
C VAL A 289 1.75 7.58 22.90
N VAL A 290 1.55 7.55 21.57
CA VAL A 290 2.48 8.17 20.62
C VAL A 290 1.71 9.21 19.83
N GLU A 291 2.14 10.47 19.97
CA GLU A 291 1.53 11.61 19.28
C GLU A 291 2.47 12.14 18.20
N GLY A 292 2.00 12.13 16.94
CA GLY A 292 2.78 12.57 15.79
C GLY A 292 3.20 14.04 15.87
N LYS A 293 2.34 14.89 16.45
CA LYS A 293 2.64 16.30 16.66
C LYS A 293 3.82 16.51 17.61
N GLU A 294 3.86 15.78 18.73
CA GLU A 294 4.96 15.86 19.69
C GLU A 294 6.27 15.29 19.15
N LEU A 295 6.18 14.24 18.34
CA LEU A 295 7.34 13.61 17.74
C LEU A 295 7.88 14.35 16.50
N GLY A 296 7.09 15.27 15.92
CA GLY A 296 7.41 15.92 14.65
C GLY A 296 7.40 14.91 13.49
N ALA A 297 6.56 13.86 13.56
CA ALA A 297 6.44 12.81 12.59
C ALA A 297 4.98 12.64 12.15
N ASP A 298 4.73 12.57 10.85
CA ASP A 298 3.38 12.38 10.33
C ASP A 298 2.97 10.90 10.33
N LEU A 299 3.95 10.01 10.28
CA LEU A 299 3.77 8.57 10.23
C LEU A 299 4.31 7.92 11.51
N ASN A 300 3.41 7.34 12.33
CA ASN A 300 3.73 6.46 13.44
C ASN A 300 2.79 5.25 13.34
N VAL A 301 3.27 4.15 12.75
CA VAL A 301 2.42 3.03 12.32
C VAL A 301 2.98 1.67 12.75
N GLY A 302 2.19 0.63 12.53
CA GLY A 302 2.57 -0.74 12.82
C GLY A 302 2.86 -0.96 14.31
N PRO A 303 1.94 -0.65 15.24
CA PRO A 303 2.18 -0.82 16.67
C PRO A 303 2.34 -2.29 17.00
N ALA A 304 3.43 -2.63 17.69
CA ALA A 304 3.69 -3.96 18.24
C ALA A 304 3.96 -3.82 19.74
N ILE A 305 2.97 -4.14 20.56
CA ILE A 305 3.10 -4.09 22.02
C ILE A 305 3.74 -5.38 22.52
N SER A 306 4.70 -5.26 23.46
CA SER A 306 5.36 -6.43 24.05
C SER A 306 4.39 -7.29 24.84
N PRO A 307 4.61 -8.61 24.95
CA PRO A 307 3.75 -9.53 25.71
C PRO A 307 3.46 -9.08 27.13
N ASP A 308 4.41 -8.45 27.84
CA ASP A 308 4.26 -7.95 29.19
C ASP A 308 3.60 -6.54 29.27
N GLY A 309 3.28 -5.94 28.11
CA GLY A 309 2.61 -4.64 28.02
C GLY A 309 3.49 -3.43 28.33
N LYS A 310 4.82 -3.60 28.51
CA LYS A 310 5.71 -2.52 28.93
C LYS A 310 6.31 -1.73 27.78
N TRP A 311 6.53 -2.37 26.65
CA TRP A 311 7.21 -1.80 25.50
C TRP A 311 6.30 -1.75 24.28
N LEU A 312 6.43 -0.70 23.52
CA LEU A 312 5.74 -0.51 22.26
C LEU A 312 6.79 -0.31 21.16
N ALA A 313 6.87 -1.23 20.22
CA ALA A 313 7.61 -1.02 18.99
C ALA A 313 6.69 -0.43 17.91
N PHE A 314 7.21 0.45 17.07
CA PHE A 314 6.47 1.06 15.97
C PHE A 314 7.43 1.63 14.93
N LEU A 315 6.91 1.88 13.74
CA LEU A 315 7.62 2.49 12.63
C LEU A 315 7.29 3.99 12.55
N SER A 316 8.31 4.84 12.32
CA SER A 316 8.10 6.29 12.33
C SER A 316 9.02 7.02 11.35
N THR A 317 8.48 8.08 10.73
CA THR A 317 9.22 9.08 9.92
C THR A 317 9.94 10.13 10.76
N ARG A 318 10.08 9.97 12.06
CA ARG A 318 10.80 10.91 12.94
C ARG A 318 12.20 11.26 12.44
N SER A 319 12.84 10.35 11.75
CA SER A 319 14.10 10.59 11.03
C SER A 319 13.82 11.07 9.63
N PHE A 320 13.58 12.33 9.40
CA PHE A 320 13.16 13.01 8.15
C PHE A 320 13.46 12.31 6.80
N PHE A 321 14.44 11.43 6.75
CA PHE A 321 14.92 10.77 5.50
C PHE A 321 14.60 9.27 5.44
N SER A 322 14.01 8.68 6.47
CA SER A 322 13.73 7.25 6.52
C SER A 322 12.61 6.90 7.49
N VAL A 323 11.97 5.76 7.25
CA VAL A 323 11.07 5.12 8.20
C VAL A 323 11.89 4.13 9.02
N ASP A 324 11.94 4.32 10.33
CA ASP A 324 12.74 3.51 11.23
C ASP A 324 11.91 2.87 12.34
N VAL A 325 12.40 1.76 12.87
CA VAL A 325 11.81 1.06 14.01
C VAL A 325 12.25 1.70 15.31
N TYR A 326 11.27 2.13 16.11
CA TYR A 326 11.47 2.69 17.45
C TYR A 326 10.84 1.82 18.52
N ILE A 327 11.42 1.85 19.72
CA ILE A 327 10.83 1.29 20.93
C ILE A 327 10.54 2.42 21.90
N ALA A 328 9.31 2.46 22.42
CA ALA A 328 8.87 3.37 23.47
C ALA A 328 8.39 2.61 24.70
N ASP A 329 8.38 3.27 25.83
CA ASP A 329 7.67 2.87 27.03
C ASP A 329 6.16 2.95 26.74
N ALA A 330 5.44 1.84 26.81
CA ALA A 330 4.03 1.75 26.45
C ALA A 330 3.10 2.53 27.40
N SER A 331 3.60 2.92 28.58
CA SER A 331 2.84 3.70 29.56
C SER A 331 2.98 5.20 29.36
N THR A 332 4.09 5.69 28.83
CA THR A 332 4.41 7.12 28.72
C THR A 332 4.60 7.60 27.29
N GLY A 333 4.77 6.73 26.33
CA GLY A 333 5.11 7.08 24.94
C GLY A 333 6.57 7.53 24.76
N ARG A 334 7.35 7.61 25.84
CA ARG A 334 8.75 8.04 25.75
C ARG A 334 9.58 7.04 24.97
N ILE A 335 10.18 7.49 23.85
CA ILE A 335 11.09 6.67 23.06
C ILE A 335 12.32 6.34 23.90
N VAL A 336 12.61 5.05 24.00
CA VAL A 336 13.77 4.52 24.73
C VAL A 336 14.86 4.06 23.78
N ARG A 337 14.51 3.72 22.52
CA ARG A 337 15.47 3.20 21.53
C ARG A 337 15.00 3.39 20.10
N ARG A 338 15.96 3.55 19.19
CA ARG A 338 15.82 3.38 17.75
C ARG A 338 16.58 2.09 17.35
N LEU A 339 15.93 1.18 16.64
CA LEU A 339 16.52 -0.11 16.26
C LEU A 339 17.18 -0.08 14.88
N THR A 340 16.64 0.70 13.95
CA THR A 340 17.15 0.81 12.57
C THR A 340 17.61 2.25 12.30
N SER A 341 18.44 2.44 11.29
CA SER A 341 18.97 3.75 10.87
C SER A 341 19.16 3.74 9.35
N GLN A 342 18.08 3.50 8.59
CA GLN A 342 18.13 3.26 7.14
C GLN A 342 18.88 4.36 6.37
N ALA A 343 18.70 5.62 6.73
CA ALA A 343 19.38 6.73 6.04
C ALA A 343 20.92 6.69 6.15
N THR A 344 21.48 5.95 7.11
CA THR A 344 22.92 5.91 7.40
C THR A 344 23.51 4.50 7.45
N ASP A 345 22.68 3.47 7.48
CA ASP A 345 23.09 2.08 7.47
C ASP A 345 22.78 1.45 6.11
N PRO A 346 23.81 1.20 5.27
CA PRO A 346 23.60 0.62 3.95
C PRO A 346 23.24 -0.87 3.99
N HIS A 347 23.22 -1.50 5.17
CA HIS A 347 22.93 -2.93 5.30
C HIS A 347 21.45 -3.23 4.98
N PHE A 348 20.53 -2.45 5.52
CA PHE A 348 19.11 -2.57 5.20
C PHE A 348 18.71 -1.56 4.12
N SER A 349 18.26 -2.05 2.98
CA SER A 349 17.72 -1.20 1.92
C SER A 349 16.34 -0.64 2.29
N SER A 350 15.51 -1.46 2.95
CA SER A 350 14.18 -1.08 3.45
C SER A 350 13.77 -1.91 4.67
N VAL A 351 12.87 -1.37 5.49
CA VAL A 351 11.99 -2.13 6.39
C VAL A 351 10.59 -2.06 5.81
N GLN A 352 9.92 -3.18 5.71
CA GLN A 352 8.58 -3.32 5.10
C GLN A 352 7.52 -2.65 6.00
N PHE A 353 7.38 -1.31 5.93
CA PHE A 353 6.58 -0.54 6.88
C PHE A 353 5.11 -0.37 6.48
N ILE A 354 4.78 -0.54 5.19
CA ILE A 354 3.41 -0.43 4.71
C ILE A 354 2.63 -1.71 5.00
N GLN A 355 3.24 -2.86 4.71
CA GLN A 355 2.59 -4.17 4.75
C GLN A 355 2.93 -4.97 5.99
N SER A 356 3.86 -4.54 6.84
CA SER A 356 4.33 -5.36 7.96
C SER A 356 4.47 -4.55 9.26
N THR A 357 4.59 -5.26 10.36
CA THR A 357 4.91 -4.73 11.69
C THR A 357 5.91 -5.67 12.36
N GLY A 358 6.55 -5.21 13.43
CA GLY A 358 7.44 -6.07 14.21
C GLY A 358 6.68 -7.05 15.11
N ALA A 359 7.29 -8.17 15.43
CA ALA A 359 6.74 -9.18 16.33
C ALA A 359 7.69 -9.45 17.50
N TRP A 360 7.18 -9.35 18.73
CA TRP A 360 7.93 -9.66 19.95
C TRP A 360 7.99 -11.16 20.22
N ASP A 361 9.13 -11.62 20.76
CA ASP A 361 9.22 -12.93 21.37
C ASP A 361 8.40 -12.97 22.68
N SER A 362 8.05 -14.18 23.16
CA SER A 362 7.26 -14.36 24.38
C SER A 362 7.95 -13.80 25.64
N ALA A 363 9.27 -13.65 25.63
CA ALA A 363 10.05 -13.08 26.73
C ALA A 363 10.07 -11.55 26.76
N SER A 364 9.54 -10.86 25.76
CA SER A 364 9.62 -9.38 25.58
C SER A 364 11.06 -8.87 25.47
N GLN A 365 11.95 -9.66 24.87
CA GLN A 365 13.38 -9.36 24.75
C GLN A 365 13.85 -9.15 23.31
N LYS A 366 13.21 -9.81 22.36
CA LYS A 366 13.56 -9.75 20.94
C LYS A 366 12.38 -9.30 20.12
N ILE A 367 12.68 -8.65 19.00
CA ILE A 367 11.69 -8.29 18.00
C ILE A 367 12.15 -8.74 16.61
N ALA A 368 11.30 -9.46 15.90
CA ALA A 368 11.50 -9.83 14.51
C ALA A 368 10.84 -8.79 13.61
N VAL A 369 11.54 -8.34 12.57
CA VAL A 369 11.08 -7.35 11.60
C VAL A 369 11.38 -7.86 10.20
N ALA A 370 10.44 -7.71 9.27
CA ALA A 370 10.68 -7.95 7.86
C ALA A 370 11.53 -6.83 7.27
N THR A 371 12.60 -7.18 6.57
CA THR A 371 13.59 -6.26 6.01
C THR A 371 13.97 -6.66 4.59
N VAL A 372 14.56 -5.73 3.86
CA VAL A 372 15.20 -5.99 2.57
C VAL A 372 16.70 -5.76 2.72
N THR A 373 17.49 -6.80 2.43
CA THR A 373 18.97 -6.74 2.49
C THR A 373 19.55 -7.19 1.16
N SER A 374 20.35 -6.34 0.53
CA SER A 374 20.98 -6.65 -0.78
C SER A 374 19.97 -7.15 -1.83
N GLY A 375 18.80 -6.51 -1.90
CA GLY A 375 17.75 -6.85 -2.85
C GLY A 375 17.03 -8.18 -2.59
N ARG A 376 17.07 -8.68 -1.35
CA ARG A 376 16.38 -9.91 -0.92
C ARG A 376 15.57 -9.67 0.35
N ALA A 377 14.43 -10.33 0.42
CA ALA A 377 13.63 -10.34 1.63
C ALA A 377 14.31 -11.14 2.74
N ALA A 378 14.31 -10.60 3.95
CA ALA A 378 14.89 -11.21 5.13
C ALA A 378 14.06 -10.93 6.40
N LEU A 379 14.26 -11.74 7.43
CA LEU A 379 13.81 -11.47 8.78
C LEU A 379 15.00 -11.06 9.64
N ALA A 380 14.98 -9.84 10.16
CA ALA A 380 15.97 -9.36 11.11
C ALA A 380 15.43 -9.48 12.55
N ILE A 381 16.17 -10.16 13.42
CA ILE A 381 15.85 -10.30 14.83
C ILE A 381 16.74 -9.36 15.64
N PHE A 382 16.13 -8.37 16.28
CA PHE A 382 16.82 -7.37 17.10
C PHE A 382 16.73 -7.72 18.59
N ASP A 383 17.79 -7.40 19.35
CA ASP A 383 17.71 -7.29 20.81
C ASP A 383 17.01 -5.96 21.17
N ALA A 384 15.82 -6.05 21.72
CA ALA A 384 15.01 -4.88 22.02
C ALA A 384 15.59 -4.01 23.16
N GLN A 385 16.39 -4.58 24.05
CA GLN A 385 16.97 -3.88 25.20
C GLN A 385 18.33 -3.24 24.86
N ARG A 386 19.20 -3.96 24.15
CA ARG A 386 20.55 -3.51 23.82
C ARG A 386 20.60 -2.79 22.46
N GLY A 387 19.67 -3.10 21.59
CA GLY A 387 19.71 -2.74 20.17
C GLY A 387 20.63 -3.67 19.37
N GLY A 388 20.60 -3.51 18.07
CA GLY A 388 21.40 -4.32 17.14
C GLY A 388 20.76 -5.65 16.76
N VAL A 389 21.17 -6.15 15.59
CA VAL A 389 20.70 -7.40 15.03
C VAL A 389 21.39 -8.56 15.74
N THR A 390 20.61 -9.49 16.26
CA THR A 390 21.12 -10.72 16.88
C THR A 390 21.14 -11.88 15.87
N ARG A 391 20.26 -11.83 14.89
CA ARG A 391 20.17 -12.84 13.82
C ARG A 391 19.48 -12.23 12.61
N GLU A 392 19.98 -12.55 11.44
CA GLU A 392 19.36 -12.27 10.16
C GLU A 392 19.08 -13.60 9.45
N ILE A 393 17.91 -13.72 8.85
CA ILE A 393 17.43 -14.94 8.22
C ILE A 393 17.02 -14.57 6.79
N GLU A 394 17.85 -14.91 5.83
CA GLU A 394 17.45 -14.94 4.42
C GLU A 394 16.63 -16.22 4.19
N VAL A 395 15.47 -16.08 3.57
CA VAL A 395 14.59 -17.21 3.26
C VAL A 395 14.66 -17.46 1.76
N ALA A 396 15.29 -18.57 1.38
CA ALA A 396 15.40 -18.98 -0.02
C ALA A 396 14.00 -19.24 -0.60
N ASP A 397 13.83 -18.90 -1.88
CA ASP A 397 12.58 -19.12 -2.64
C ASP A 397 11.33 -18.42 -2.08
N VAL A 398 11.51 -17.34 -1.32
CA VAL A 398 10.44 -16.42 -0.90
C VAL A 398 10.84 -15.04 -1.38
N ASP A 399 9.99 -14.44 -2.24
CA ASP A 399 10.30 -13.18 -2.92
C ASP A 399 10.07 -11.97 -2.02
N GLU A 400 9.12 -12.11 -1.07
CA GLU A 400 8.79 -11.08 -0.08
C GLU A 400 8.33 -11.71 1.23
N ILE A 401 8.68 -11.09 2.37
CA ILE A 401 8.32 -11.54 3.71
C ILE A 401 7.54 -10.43 4.42
N MET A 402 6.41 -10.79 5.04
CA MET A 402 5.55 -9.85 5.75
C MET A 402 5.01 -10.49 7.03
N HIS A 403 4.56 -9.68 7.97
CA HIS A 403 3.75 -10.08 9.13
C HIS A 403 4.36 -11.23 9.96
N PRO A 404 5.59 -11.12 10.47
CA PRO A 404 6.15 -12.16 11.33
C PRO A 404 5.35 -12.31 12.63
N THR A 405 5.29 -13.53 13.16
CA THR A 405 4.75 -13.86 14.49
C THR A 405 5.55 -15.00 15.11
N TRP A 406 5.89 -14.90 16.40
CA TRP A 406 6.67 -15.93 17.10
C TRP A 406 5.81 -17.06 17.62
N ALA A 407 6.31 -18.27 17.51
CA ALA A 407 5.79 -19.39 18.31
C ALA A 407 5.96 -19.05 19.81
N PRO A 408 4.98 -19.38 20.68
CA PRO A 408 5.04 -19.02 22.10
C PRO A 408 6.26 -19.57 22.85
N ASP A 409 6.78 -20.73 22.41
CA ASP A 409 7.99 -21.36 22.96
C ASP A 409 9.30 -20.77 22.39
N GLY A 410 9.22 -19.85 21.41
CA GLY A 410 10.36 -19.22 20.77
C GLY A 410 11.11 -20.10 19.77
N SER A 411 10.58 -21.28 19.41
CA SER A 411 11.23 -22.23 18.50
C SER A 411 11.15 -21.85 17.02
N ALA A 412 10.12 -21.09 16.62
CA ALA A 412 9.82 -20.79 15.23
C ALA A 412 9.22 -19.40 15.04
N ILE A 413 9.24 -18.92 13.80
CA ILE A 413 8.54 -17.72 13.35
C ILE A 413 7.62 -18.13 12.20
N CYS A 414 6.32 -17.81 12.31
CA CYS A 414 5.39 -17.86 11.21
C CYS A 414 5.33 -16.48 10.55
N PHE A 415 5.14 -16.42 9.23
CA PHE A 415 5.03 -15.17 8.48
C PHE A 415 4.22 -15.39 7.21
N THR A 416 3.72 -14.30 6.65
CA THR A 416 3.23 -14.28 5.28
C THR A 416 4.42 -14.18 4.34
N GLY A 417 4.55 -15.10 3.41
CA GLY A 417 5.57 -15.08 2.37
C GLY A 417 4.92 -14.97 1.00
N MET A 418 5.53 -14.21 0.10
CA MET A 418 5.13 -14.17 -1.30
C MET A 418 6.02 -15.08 -2.13
N ARG A 419 5.41 -15.86 -3.00
CA ARG A 419 6.09 -16.72 -3.98
C ARG A 419 5.26 -16.75 -5.27
N GLN A 420 5.90 -16.52 -6.39
CA GLN A 420 5.21 -16.50 -7.70
C GLN A 420 4.05 -15.48 -7.76
N GLY A 421 4.17 -14.36 -7.05
CA GLY A 421 3.15 -13.33 -6.97
C GLY A 421 1.91 -13.70 -6.14
N ILE A 422 1.99 -14.73 -5.29
CA ILE A 422 0.90 -15.24 -4.44
C ILE A 422 1.38 -15.28 -2.99
N THR A 423 0.51 -14.96 -2.05
CA THR A 423 0.82 -14.93 -0.61
C THR A 423 0.29 -16.15 0.11
N ASP A 424 1.19 -16.83 0.81
CA ASP A 424 0.94 -18.00 1.63
C ASP A 424 1.55 -17.86 3.03
N LEU A 425 1.17 -18.75 3.95
CA LEU A 425 1.74 -18.84 5.28
C LEU A 425 2.95 -19.78 5.29
N PHE A 426 4.02 -19.32 5.92
CA PHE A 426 5.25 -20.08 6.11
C PHE A 426 5.65 -20.13 7.59
N VAL A 427 6.27 -21.23 8.00
CA VAL A 427 6.91 -21.37 9.32
C VAL A 427 8.38 -21.65 9.11
N TYR A 428 9.22 -20.85 9.74
CA TYR A 428 10.66 -21.03 9.79
C TYR A 428 11.07 -21.52 11.18
N ASP A 429 11.60 -22.73 11.26
CA ASP A 429 12.14 -23.31 12.49
C ASP A 429 13.55 -22.74 12.77
N LEU A 430 13.71 -22.11 13.92
CA LEU A 430 14.92 -21.38 14.29
C LEU A 430 16.09 -22.28 14.70
N GLN A 431 15.84 -23.53 15.06
CA GLN A 431 16.86 -24.49 15.47
C GLN A 431 17.40 -25.26 14.27
N SER A 432 16.49 -25.81 13.45
CA SER A 432 16.85 -26.63 12.30
C SER A 432 17.11 -25.83 11.03
N ASN A 433 16.80 -24.53 11.00
CA ASN A 433 16.82 -23.65 9.81
C ASN A 433 15.95 -24.17 8.66
N ARG A 434 14.84 -24.83 8.98
CA ARG A 434 13.93 -25.38 7.97
C ARG A 434 12.72 -24.49 7.75
N LEU A 435 12.45 -24.19 6.48
CA LEU A 435 11.22 -23.54 6.04
C LEU A 435 10.16 -24.62 5.76
N ARG A 436 8.93 -24.34 6.17
CA ARG A 436 7.74 -25.12 5.85
C ARG A 436 6.62 -24.19 5.40
N GLN A 437 6.03 -24.49 4.27
CA GLN A 437 4.85 -23.79 3.74
C GLN A 437 3.60 -24.45 4.34
N LEU A 438 2.69 -23.65 4.90
CA LEU A 438 1.45 -24.14 5.53
C LEU A 438 0.26 -24.12 4.58
N THR A 439 0.16 -23.08 3.75
CA THR A 439 -0.86 -22.95 2.70
C THR A 439 -0.15 -22.87 1.34
N ASN A 440 -0.84 -23.32 0.29
CA ASN A 440 -0.27 -23.34 -1.06
C ASN A 440 -1.42 -23.27 -2.09
N ASP A 441 -2.00 -22.10 -2.22
CA ASP A 441 -3.07 -21.82 -3.19
C ASP A 441 -3.09 -20.34 -3.58
N ALA A 442 -3.99 -19.94 -4.47
CA ALA A 442 -4.02 -18.57 -4.96
C ALA A 442 -4.94 -17.61 -4.16
N PHE A 443 -5.41 -18.03 -2.99
CA PHE A 443 -6.06 -17.13 -2.06
C PHE A 443 -5.01 -16.40 -1.22
N ALA A 444 -5.30 -15.15 -0.88
CA ALA A 444 -4.40 -14.39 -0.03
C ALA A 444 -4.48 -14.87 1.43
N ASP A 445 -3.35 -15.25 2.01
CA ASP A 445 -3.21 -15.64 3.42
C ASP A 445 -2.25 -14.67 4.12
N LEU A 446 -2.79 -13.81 4.97
CA LEU A 446 -2.11 -12.64 5.51
C LEU A 446 -2.15 -12.59 7.04
N GLN A 447 -1.18 -11.90 7.62
CA GLN A 447 -1.21 -11.46 9.01
C GLN A 447 -1.40 -12.61 10.02
N PRO A 448 -0.55 -13.64 9.98
CA PRO A 448 -0.65 -14.75 10.94
C PRO A 448 -0.43 -14.27 12.37
N ALA A 449 -1.14 -14.88 13.29
CA ALA A 449 -0.98 -14.68 14.73
C ALA A 449 -1.01 -16.06 15.44
N TRP A 450 0.07 -16.38 16.14
CA TRP A 450 0.18 -17.64 16.87
C TRP A 450 -0.63 -17.62 18.15
N SER A 451 -1.39 -18.69 18.42
CA SER A 451 -2.17 -18.80 19.67
C SER A 451 -1.25 -18.90 20.89
N PRO A 452 -1.68 -18.41 22.07
CA PRO A 452 -0.85 -18.47 23.29
C PRO A 452 -0.44 -19.88 23.71
N ASP A 453 -1.24 -20.90 23.38
CA ASP A 453 -0.96 -22.30 23.65
C ASP A 453 -0.12 -23.01 22.56
N GLY A 454 0.20 -22.31 21.49
CA GLY A 454 1.01 -22.81 20.37
C GLY A 454 0.30 -23.81 19.45
N ARG A 455 -1.00 -24.03 19.61
CA ARG A 455 -1.74 -25.08 18.88
C ARG A 455 -2.37 -24.61 17.59
N ARG A 456 -2.57 -23.32 17.42
CA ARG A 456 -3.22 -22.73 16.24
C ARG A 456 -2.51 -21.47 15.78
N ILE A 457 -2.67 -21.17 14.50
CA ILE A 457 -2.29 -19.89 13.88
C ILE A 457 -3.56 -19.30 13.32
N ALA A 458 -3.96 -18.11 13.78
CA ALA A 458 -5.05 -17.33 13.20
C ALA A 458 -4.48 -16.46 12.06
N PHE A 459 -5.24 -16.23 11.01
CA PHE A 459 -4.83 -15.40 9.87
C PHE A 459 -6.02 -14.83 9.13
N SER A 460 -5.77 -13.85 8.28
CA SER A 460 -6.76 -13.23 7.40
C SER A 460 -6.67 -13.85 6.01
N THR A 461 -7.82 -14.19 5.42
CA THR A 461 -7.86 -14.82 4.09
C THR A 461 -9.13 -14.44 3.33
N ASP A 462 -9.04 -14.35 2.02
CA ASP A 462 -10.16 -14.07 1.12
C ASP A 462 -10.80 -15.34 0.54
N ARG A 463 -10.33 -16.53 0.91
CA ARG A 463 -10.75 -17.84 0.35
C ARG A 463 -12.24 -18.15 0.47
N PHE A 464 -12.92 -17.56 1.45
CA PHE A 464 -14.34 -17.84 1.69
C PHE A 464 -15.28 -16.92 0.91
N SER A 465 -14.76 -15.89 0.27
CA SER A 465 -15.51 -14.84 -0.43
C SER A 465 -15.07 -14.64 -1.87
N SER A 466 -13.84 -15.03 -2.21
CA SER A 466 -13.28 -14.86 -3.57
C SER A 466 -13.56 -16.06 -4.48
N SER A 467 -13.56 -15.80 -5.78
CA SER A 467 -13.72 -16.81 -6.84
C SER A 467 -12.59 -16.70 -7.86
N LEU A 468 -11.62 -17.59 -7.80
CA LEU A 468 -10.50 -17.63 -8.73
C LEU A 468 -10.94 -17.96 -10.18
N ALA A 469 -12.04 -18.68 -10.32
CA ALA A 469 -12.59 -19.00 -11.65
C ALA A 469 -13.08 -17.76 -12.41
N THR A 470 -13.69 -16.82 -11.68
CA THR A 470 -14.24 -15.57 -12.24
C THR A 470 -13.34 -14.37 -11.96
N LEU A 471 -12.26 -14.54 -11.20
CA LEU A 471 -11.38 -13.47 -10.69
C LEU A 471 -12.18 -12.37 -9.98
N ALA A 472 -13.18 -12.78 -9.18
CA ALA A 472 -13.93 -11.90 -8.31
C ALA A 472 -13.35 -12.02 -6.90
N PHE A 473 -12.84 -10.92 -6.37
CA PHE A 473 -12.23 -10.89 -5.04
C PHE A 473 -13.22 -10.32 -4.04
N GLY A 474 -13.38 -11.04 -2.92
CA GLY A 474 -14.29 -10.66 -1.85
C GLY A 474 -13.55 -10.19 -0.60
N PRO A 475 -14.27 -9.76 0.45
CA PRO A 475 -13.69 -9.30 1.69
C PRO A 475 -12.96 -10.43 2.42
N TYR A 476 -11.89 -10.06 3.14
CA TYR A 476 -11.14 -10.97 4.00
C TYR A 476 -11.99 -11.45 5.17
N ALA A 477 -11.84 -12.72 5.51
CA ALA A 477 -12.39 -13.35 6.71
C ALA A 477 -11.24 -13.89 7.59
N LEU A 478 -11.54 -14.19 8.84
CA LEU A 478 -10.58 -14.82 9.73
C LEU A 478 -10.64 -16.35 9.58
N ALA A 479 -9.47 -16.98 9.63
CA ALA A 479 -9.32 -18.42 9.67
C ALA A 479 -8.30 -18.84 10.73
N THR A 480 -8.33 -20.10 11.11
CA THR A 480 -7.28 -20.76 11.91
C THR A 480 -6.77 -22.00 11.19
N ILE A 481 -5.49 -22.29 11.38
CA ILE A 481 -4.80 -23.46 10.85
C ILE A 481 -3.90 -24.06 11.94
N ASP A 482 -3.68 -25.37 11.91
CA ASP A 482 -2.68 -25.99 12.78
C ASP A 482 -1.27 -25.60 12.35
N PRO A 483 -0.29 -25.51 13.27
CA PRO A 483 1.09 -25.17 12.91
C PRO A 483 1.73 -26.12 11.90
N ASP A 484 1.16 -27.31 11.71
CA ASP A 484 1.61 -28.30 10.73
C ASP A 484 0.92 -28.22 9.38
N GLY A 485 0.02 -27.26 9.18
CA GLY A 485 -0.69 -27.02 7.91
C GLY A 485 -2.01 -27.79 7.78
N GLY A 486 -2.50 -28.43 8.86
CA GLY A 486 -3.80 -29.12 8.89
C GLY A 486 -4.95 -28.29 9.46
N ALA A 487 -6.16 -28.84 9.42
CA ALA A 487 -7.37 -28.34 10.10
C ALA A 487 -7.67 -26.84 9.87
N LEU A 488 -7.58 -26.37 8.62
CA LEU A 488 -7.97 -25.00 8.25
C LEU A 488 -9.48 -24.80 8.49
N GLN A 489 -9.84 -23.81 9.30
CA GLN A 489 -11.23 -23.53 9.68
C GLN A 489 -11.50 -22.02 9.65
N GLN A 490 -12.67 -21.65 9.12
CA GLN A 490 -13.16 -20.29 9.20
C GLN A 490 -13.58 -19.94 10.64
N VAL A 491 -13.24 -18.74 11.11
CA VAL A 491 -13.71 -18.20 12.37
C VAL A 491 -15.05 -17.49 12.16
N ALA A 492 -16.06 -17.91 12.88
CA ALA A 492 -17.41 -17.28 12.83
C ALA A 492 -17.39 -15.93 13.57
N THR A 493 -17.36 -14.84 12.86
CA THR A 493 -17.37 -13.48 13.42
C THR A 493 -18.79 -12.90 13.58
N LYS A 494 -19.80 -13.47 12.90
CA LYS A 494 -21.20 -12.97 12.83
C LYS A 494 -21.34 -11.51 12.43
N VAL A 495 -20.34 -10.95 11.76
CA VAL A 495 -20.37 -9.60 11.18
C VAL A 495 -19.88 -9.68 9.75
N GLU A 496 -20.44 -8.82 8.91
CA GLU A 496 -20.01 -8.64 7.51
C GLU A 496 -18.84 -7.68 7.43
N GLY A 497 -18.26 -7.51 6.23
CA GLY A 497 -17.14 -6.62 5.97
C GLY A 497 -15.80 -7.33 5.92
N LYS A 498 -14.73 -6.57 5.77
CA LYS A 498 -13.36 -7.03 5.77
C LYS A 498 -12.90 -7.28 7.21
N HIS A 499 -12.30 -8.43 7.46
CA HIS A 499 -11.71 -8.81 8.75
C HIS A 499 -10.23 -9.07 8.59
N ILE A 500 -9.41 -8.24 9.22
CA ILE A 500 -7.95 -8.31 9.11
C ILE A 500 -7.26 -8.19 10.48
N ASN A 501 -5.96 -8.46 10.50
CA ASN A 501 -5.07 -8.27 11.64
C ASN A 501 -5.53 -9.02 12.89
N PRO A 502 -5.79 -10.36 12.81
CA PRO A 502 -6.20 -11.14 13.95
C PRO A 502 -5.12 -11.15 15.05
N GLN A 503 -5.55 -11.01 16.30
CA GLN A 503 -4.71 -11.09 17.48
C GLN A 503 -5.42 -11.87 18.58
N TRP A 504 -4.74 -12.81 19.21
CA TRP A 504 -5.33 -13.63 20.26
C TRP A 504 -5.52 -12.87 21.57
N SER A 505 -6.60 -13.15 22.28
CA SER A 505 -6.72 -12.80 23.70
C SER A 505 -5.71 -13.60 24.52
N PRO A 506 -5.26 -13.09 25.70
CA PRO A 506 -4.29 -13.81 26.55
C PRO A 506 -4.72 -15.21 26.98
N ASP A 507 -6.02 -15.45 27.13
CA ASP A 507 -6.59 -16.75 27.49
C ASP A 507 -6.82 -17.70 26.29
N GLY A 508 -6.52 -17.23 25.06
CA GLY A 508 -6.68 -18.00 23.82
C GLY A 508 -8.13 -18.28 23.42
N ARG A 509 -9.13 -17.65 24.06
CA ARG A 509 -10.55 -17.93 23.83
C ARG A 509 -11.22 -16.98 22.84
N SER A 510 -10.58 -15.89 22.50
CA SER A 510 -11.12 -14.88 21.58
C SER A 510 -10.06 -14.39 20.62
N LEU A 511 -10.51 -13.86 19.49
CA LEU A 511 -9.69 -13.10 18.54
C LEU A 511 -10.14 -11.65 18.53
N TYR A 512 -9.18 -10.74 18.68
CA TYR A 512 -9.33 -9.34 18.31
C TYR A 512 -9.00 -9.19 16.83
N PHE A 513 -9.70 -8.31 16.14
CA PHE A 513 -9.49 -8.05 14.71
C PHE A 513 -10.01 -6.65 14.34
N ILE A 514 -9.56 -6.15 13.20
CA ILE A 514 -10.06 -4.92 12.60
C ILE A 514 -11.15 -5.28 11.59
N SER A 515 -12.28 -4.58 11.65
CA SER A 515 -13.36 -4.71 10.66
C SER A 515 -13.88 -3.33 10.24
N ASP A 516 -14.21 -3.21 8.95
CA ASP A 516 -14.83 -2.04 8.33
C ASP A 516 -16.33 -2.24 8.04
N ARG A 517 -16.98 -3.11 8.78
CA ARG A 517 -18.37 -3.58 8.59
C ARG A 517 -19.41 -2.48 8.39
N ASP A 518 -19.17 -1.30 8.90
CA ASP A 518 -20.03 -0.11 8.82
C ASP A 518 -19.38 1.05 8.05
N GLY A 519 -18.35 0.74 7.24
CA GLY A 519 -17.58 1.72 6.49
C GLY A 519 -16.52 2.45 7.32
N ILE A 520 -16.38 2.09 8.61
CA ILE A 520 -15.38 2.66 9.52
C ILE A 520 -14.59 1.53 10.18
N SER A 521 -13.31 1.43 9.89
CA SER A 521 -12.46 0.42 10.51
C SER A 521 -12.36 0.62 12.02
N ASN A 522 -12.73 -0.40 12.80
CA ASN A 522 -12.60 -0.40 14.25
C ASN A 522 -12.15 -1.77 14.75
N VAL A 523 -11.72 -1.84 16.02
CA VAL A 523 -11.34 -3.10 16.67
C VAL A 523 -12.57 -3.80 17.19
N TYR A 524 -12.67 -5.10 16.89
CA TYR A 524 -13.70 -6.02 17.35
C TYR A 524 -13.06 -7.21 18.06
N ARG A 525 -13.87 -7.91 18.88
CA ARG A 525 -13.48 -9.17 19.53
C ARG A 525 -14.54 -10.21 19.25
N ALA A 526 -14.14 -11.35 18.69
CA ALA A 526 -15.00 -12.52 18.50
C ALA A 526 -14.59 -13.65 19.46
N ALA A 527 -15.54 -14.19 20.21
CA ALA A 527 -15.35 -15.40 21.00
C ALA A 527 -15.32 -16.61 20.03
N LEU A 528 -14.37 -17.54 20.24
CA LEU A 528 -14.26 -18.75 19.41
C LEU A 528 -15.36 -19.75 19.73
N GLU A 529 -15.81 -19.79 20.98
CA GLU A 529 -16.96 -20.57 21.43
C GLU A 529 -18.17 -19.64 21.61
N GLY A 530 -19.34 -20.05 21.13
CA GLY A 530 -20.57 -19.27 21.23
C GLY A 530 -20.72 -18.16 20.17
N ALA A 531 -19.66 -17.83 19.46
CA ALA A 531 -19.60 -16.85 18.38
C ALA A 531 -20.20 -15.46 18.74
N GLU A 532 -19.99 -15.00 19.97
CA GLU A 532 -20.30 -13.63 20.37
C GLU A 532 -19.26 -12.68 19.79
N THR A 533 -19.68 -11.63 19.11
CA THR A 533 -18.81 -10.56 18.63
C THR A 533 -19.21 -9.25 19.27
N VAL A 534 -18.22 -8.46 19.71
CA VAL A 534 -18.40 -7.15 20.33
C VAL A 534 -17.46 -6.13 19.72
N GLN A 535 -17.85 -4.88 19.74
CA GLN A 535 -17.01 -3.76 19.31
C GLN A 535 -16.17 -3.23 20.47
N VAL A 536 -14.87 -3.13 20.28
CA VAL A 536 -13.91 -2.68 21.32
C VAL A 536 -13.58 -1.20 21.19
N THR A 537 -13.50 -0.67 19.98
CA THR A 537 -13.22 0.75 19.73
C THR A 537 -14.34 1.42 18.93
N THR A 538 -14.50 2.73 19.13
CA THR A 538 -15.49 3.57 18.42
C THR A 538 -14.83 4.84 17.93
N VAL A 539 -13.76 4.68 17.17
CA VAL A 539 -13.01 5.80 16.58
C VAL A 539 -13.73 6.29 15.33
N GLY A 540 -14.16 7.54 15.28
CA GLY A 540 -14.93 8.07 14.16
C GLY A 540 -14.12 8.24 12.87
N THR A 541 -12.83 8.53 12.96
CA THR A 541 -11.93 8.47 11.79
C THR A 541 -11.60 7.03 11.42
N GLY A 542 -11.47 6.13 12.40
CA GLY A 542 -11.19 4.72 12.22
C GLY A 542 -9.84 4.28 12.75
N VAL A 543 -9.70 2.97 12.99
CA VAL A 543 -8.45 2.28 13.29
C VAL A 543 -7.87 1.76 11.98
N SER A 544 -6.78 2.34 11.49
CA SER A 544 -6.21 2.02 10.20
C SER A 544 -4.69 2.22 10.17
N GLY A 545 -4.00 1.42 9.38
CA GLY A 545 -2.64 1.72 8.92
C GLY A 545 -2.65 2.56 7.65
N ILE A 546 -1.56 2.53 6.90
CA ILE A 546 -1.34 3.34 5.68
C ILE A 546 -2.30 2.92 4.55
N THR A 547 -2.49 1.62 4.40
CA THR A 547 -3.41 1.02 3.41
C THR A 547 -4.54 0.28 4.10
N GLY A 548 -5.52 -0.15 3.31
CA GLY A 548 -6.63 -0.96 3.79
C GLY A 548 -6.24 -2.34 4.35
N LEU A 549 -5.03 -2.83 4.09
CA LEU A 549 -4.49 -4.10 4.57
C LEU A 549 -3.33 -3.93 5.56
N SER A 550 -2.80 -2.73 5.77
CA SER A 550 -1.70 -2.51 6.72
C SER A 550 -2.11 -2.92 8.14
N PRO A 551 -1.27 -3.67 8.88
CA PRO A 551 -1.55 -4.00 10.27
C PRO A 551 -1.59 -2.72 11.12
N ALA A 552 -2.64 -2.55 11.89
CA ALA A 552 -2.85 -1.34 12.67
C ALA A 552 -3.15 -1.60 14.15
N MET A 553 -3.04 -2.85 14.59
CA MET A 553 -3.32 -3.26 15.95
C MET A 553 -2.40 -4.38 16.41
N SER A 554 -2.06 -4.39 17.70
CA SER A 554 -1.46 -5.54 18.39
C SER A 554 -1.99 -5.69 19.81
N VAL A 555 -1.96 -6.93 20.32
CA VAL A 555 -2.41 -7.30 21.69
C VAL A 555 -1.25 -7.85 22.48
N ALA A 556 -1.02 -7.31 23.68
CA ALA A 556 -0.05 -7.84 24.62
C ALA A 556 -0.51 -9.22 25.10
N SER A 557 0.13 -10.30 24.66
CA SER A 557 -0.32 -11.67 24.87
C SER A 557 -0.40 -12.12 26.33
N ARG A 558 0.26 -11.40 27.26
CA ARG A 558 0.17 -11.64 28.72
C ARG A 558 -0.60 -10.55 29.46
N ALA A 559 -0.41 -9.27 29.05
CA ALA A 559 -1.02 -8.16 29.76
C ALA A 559 -2.44 -7.81 29.24
N GLY A 560 -2.80 -8.23 28.02
CA GLY A 560 -4.10 -7.96 27.42
C GLY A 560 -4.29 -6.52 26.91
N THR A 561 -3.29 -5.66 27.04
CA THR A 561 -3.34 -4.30 26.50
C THR A 561 -3.36 -4.33 24.98
N ILE A 562 -4.23 -3.56 24.37
CA ILE A 562 -4.36 -3.43 22.92
C ILE A 562 -3.77 -2.09 22.51
N ALA A 563 -2.80 -2.09 21.61
CA ALA A 563 -2.27 -0.91 20.95
C ALA A 563 -2.80 -0.82 19.52
N PHE A 564 -3.18 0.37 19.07
CA PHE A 564 -3.75 0.55 17.73
C PHE A 564 -3.46 1.95 17.16
N ASN A 565 -3.43 2.05 15.84
CA ASN A 565 -3.29 3.30 15.13
C ASN A 565 -4.61 4.03 14.96
N VAL A 566 -4.53 5.36 14.99
CA VAL A 566 -5.62 6.29 14.65
C VAL A 566 -5.06 7.38 13.72
N TYR A 567 -5.75 7.64 12.62
CA TYR A 567 -5.46 8.79 11.77
C TYR A 567 -6.20 10.01 12.29
N GLN A 568 -5.46 11.04 12.67
CA GLN A 568 -6.01 12.26 13.27
C GLN A 568 -5.14 13.48 12.94
N ASP A 569 -5.79 14.59 12.55
CA ASP A 569 -5.13 15.86 12.17
C ASP A 569 -4.04 15.67 11.09
N GLY A 570 -4.31 14.78 10.13
CA GLY A 570 -3.40 14.45 9.04
C GLY A 570 -2.21 13.58 9.45
N LYS A 571 -2.22 12.97 10.65
CA LYS A 571 -1.13 12.18 11.21
C LYS A 571 -1.59 10.85 11.75
N TYR A 572 -0.67 9.89 11.82
CA TYR A 572 -0.91 8.63 12.50
C TYR A 572 -0.40 8.70 13.94
N ASP A 573 -1.31 8.50 14.87
CA ASP A 573 -1.06 8.39 16.31
C ASP A 573 -1.24 6.95 16.78
N ILE A 574 -0.63 6.58 17.92
CA ILE A 574 -0.84 5.30 18.55
C ILE A 574 -1.55 5.48 19.90
N ARG A 575 -2.62 4.71 20.08
CA ARG A 575 -3.41 4.66 21.28
C ARG A 575 -3.41 3.28 21.91
N THR A 576 -3.77 3.20 23.20
CA THR A 576 -3.92 1.92 23.90
C THR A 576 -5.23 1.86 24.68
N VAL A 577 -5.81 0.66 24.75
CA VAL A 577 -6.93 0.31 25.63
C VAL A 577 -6.58 -0.93 26.44
N GLY A 578 -7.11 -1.05 27.65
CA GLY A 578 -6.96 -2.26 28.48
C GLY A 578 -7.91 -3.37 28.01
N ALA A 579 -7.61 -4.61 28.38
CA ALA A 579 -8.49 -5.76 28.12
C ALA A 579 -9.88 -5.62 28.72
N ASP A 580 -9.99 -4.92 29.86
CA ASP A 580 -11.25 -4.68 30.59
C ASP A 580 -11.99 -3.43 30.15
N SER A 581 -11.56 -2.78 29.05
CA SER A 581 -12.24 -1.61 28.51
C SER A 581 -13.67 -1.94 28.13
N PRO A 582 -14.63 -0.98 28.32
CA PRO A 582 -16.01 -1.19 27.96
C PRO A 582 -16.15 -1.58 26.48
N VAL A 583 -16.92 -2.62 26.21
CA VAL A 583 -17.25 -3.06 24.85
C VAL A 583 -18.70 -2.73 24.52
N ARG A 584 -19.01 -2.57 23.24
CA ARG A 584 -20.35 -2.33 22.76
C ARG A 584 -20.92 -3.55 22.06
N ALA A 585 -22.20 -3.81 22.26
CA ALA A 585 -22.93 -4.74 21.42
C ALA A 585 -22.96 -4.25 19.97
N ILE A 586 -22.93 -5.18 19.03
CA ILE A 586 -22.97 -4.83 17.62
C ILE A 586 -24.39 -4.43 17.22
N SER A 587 -24.52 -3.24 16.69
CA SER A 587 -25.74 -2.75 16.02
C SER A 587 -25.73 -3.12 14.53
N PRO A 588 -26.89 -3.17 13.85
CA PRO A 588 -26.89 -3.24 12.40
C PRO A 588 -26.02 -2.11 11.81
N GLY A 589 -25.13 -2.44 10.88
CA GLY A 589 -24.24 -1.48 10.25
C GLY A 589 -24.62 -1.24 8.80
N SER A 590 -24.18 -0.12 8.24
CA SER A 590 -24.24 0.20 6.82
C SER A 590 -22.87 0.66 6.36
N ILE A 591 -22.43 0.24 5.16
CA ILE A 591 -21.18 0.70 4.56
C ILE A 591 -21.22 2.17 4.10
N ASP A 592 -22.34 2.85 4.28
CA ASP A 592 -22.56 4.23 3.83
C ASP A 592 -21.49 5.21 4.34
N ALA A 593 -20.89 4.94 5.51
CA ALA A 593 -19.76 5.73 6.03
C ALA A 593 -18.47 5.67 5.19
N ALA A 594 -18.36 4.72 4.26
CA ALA A 594 -17.27 4.62 3.29
C ALA A 594 -17.61 5.24 1.92
N ALA A 595 -18.85 5.71 1.72
CA ALA A 595 -19.28 6.31 0.47
C ALA A 595 -18.60 7.69 0.27
N LEU A 596 -17.96 7.87 -0.88
CA LEU A 596 -17.29 9.11 -1.28
C LEU A 596 -18.19 10.00 -2.15
N ALA A 597 -19.34 9.49 -2.55
CA ALA A 597 -20.34 10.16 -3.38
C ALA A 597 -21.69 10.24 -2.67
N PRO A 598 -22.58 11.18 -3.04
CA PRO A 598 -23.93 11.22 -2.50
C PRO A 598 -24.71 9.92 -2.76
N LEU A 599 -25.30 9.33 -1.72
CA LEU A 599 -26.09 8.10 -1.84
C LEU A 599 -27.31 8.25 -2.76
N GLU A 600 -27.88 9.46 -2.82
CA GLU A 600 -29.02 9.82 -3.68
C GLU A 600 -28.57 10.28 -5.08
N GLY A 601 -27.29 10.06 -5.44
CA GLY A 601 -26.66 10.51 -6.69
C GLY A 601 -27.00 9.65 -7.89
N LYS A 602 -26.23 9.87 -8.98
CA LYS A 602 -26.30 9.05 -10.19
C LYS A 602 -25.77 7.64 -9.88
N ALA A 603 -26.35 6.63 -10.55
CA ALA A 603 -25.81 5.28 -10.50
C ALA A 603 -24.41 5.26 -11.09
N SER A 604 -23.46 4.62 -10.40
CA SER A 604 -22.08 4.51 -10.86
C SER A 604 -21.91 3.37 -11.86
N ASP A 605 -21.50 3.71 -13.07
CA ASP A 605 -21.08 2.74 -14.09
C ASP A 605 -19.77 2.03 -13.66
N VAL A 606 -18.89 2.76 -12.98
CA VAL A 606 -17.66 2.22 -12.38
C VAL A 606 -18.00 1.10 -11.41
N SER A 607 -18.87 1.34 -10.41
CA SER A 607 -19.29 0.30 -9.47
C SER A 607 -19.92 -0.90 -10.17
N SER A 608 -20.75 -0.65 -11.18
CA SER A 608 -21.41 -1.70 -11.95
C SER A 608 -20.42 -2.58 -12.70
N LEU A 609 -19.38 -2.00 -13.29
CA LEU A 609 -18.34 -2.72 -14.03
C LEU A 609 -17.34 -3.43 -13.10
N LEU A 610 -17.03 -2.86 -11.94
CA LEU A 610 -16.22 -3.52 -10.91
C LEU A 610 -16.93 -4.75 -10.34
N ALA A 611 -18.23 -4.66 -10.10
CA ALA A 611 -19.06 -5.78 -9.63
C ALA A 611 -19.33 -6.84 -10.70
N ALA A 612 -19.15 -6.53 -11.99
CA ALA A 612 -19.44 -7.45 -13.08
C ALA A 612 -18.51 -8.68 -13.07
N ARG A 613 -19.08 -9.86 -12.76
CA ARG A 613 -18.38 -11.14 -12.66
C ARG A 613 -18.08 -11.81 -14.01
N ARG A 614 -18.22 -11.11 -15.13
CA ARG A 614 -17.95 -11.69 -16.46
C ARG A 614 -16.44 -11.71 -16.71
N PRO A 615 -15.84 -12.89 -16.95
CA PRO A 615 -14.48 -12.93 -17.47
C PRO A 615 -14.49 -12.23 -18.85
N GLY A 616 -13.74 -11.14 -18.96
CA GLY A 616 -13.62 -10.37 -20.22
C GLY A 616 -12.93 -11.12 -21.35
N CYS A 617 -12.60 -12.38 -21.16
CA CYS A 617 -11.74 -13.08 -22.11
C CYS A 617 -12.32 -14.45 -22.53
N ARG A 618 -12.91 -14.50 -23.74
CA ARG A 618 -13.15 -15.76 -24.46
C ARG A 618 -11.89 -16.31 -25.15
N SER A 619 -10.77 -15.57 -25.19
CA SER A 619 -9.65 -15.81 -26.10
C SER A 619 -8.32 -16.23 -25.47
N LEU A 620 -8.27 -16.61 -24.19
CA LEU A 620 -7.06 -17.18 -23.57
C LEU A 620 -6.51 -18.49 -24.21
N ARG A 621 -7.08 -18.91 -25.35
CA ARG A 621 -6.66 -20.13 -26.04
C ARG A 621 -5.29 -20.08 -26.73
N ARG A 622 -4.57 -18.93 -26.71
CA ARG A 622 -3.23 -18.80 -27.29
C ARG A 622 -2.31 -17.98 -26.39
N MET A 623 -1.97 -18.52 -25.24
CA MET A 623 -0.77 -18.08 -24.52
C MET A 623 0.44 -18.81 -25.11
N GLN A 624 1.32 -18.09 -25.79
CA GLN A 624 2.61 -18.61 -26.23
C GLN A 624 3.69 -17.82 -25.51
N SER A 625 4.46 -18.49 -24.66
CA SER A 625 5.71 -17.94 -24.13
C SER A 625 6.85 -18.17 -25.13
N SER A 626 7.62 -17.17 -25.42
CA SER A 626 8.81 -17.27 -26.27
C SER A 626 9.99 -16.62 -25.58
N PRO A 627 11.21 -17.19 -25.66
CA PRO A 627 12.41 -16.52 -25.19
C PRO A 627 12.60 -15.18 -25.93
N ILE A 628 13.12 -14.18 -25.23
CA ILE A 628 13.48 -12.90 -25.84
C ILE A 628 14.74 -13.09 -26.67
N GLU A 629 14.79 -12.52 -27.88
CA GLU A 629 16.00 -12.55 -28.71
C GLU A 629 17.18 -11.90 -27.99
N PRO A 630 18.42 -12.44 -28.14
CA PRO A 630 19.62 -11.87 -27.54
C PRO A 630 19.82 -10.41 -27.97
N GLY A 631 19.87 -9.49 -27.03
CA GLY A 631 20.00 -8.03 -27.24
C GLY A 631 18.92 -7.19 -26.58
N PHE A 632 17.81 -7.78 -26.13
CA PHE A 632 16.74 -7.07 -25.44
C PHE A 632 17.09 -6.74 -23.98
N ASN A 633 17.86 -7.61 -23.30
CA ASN A 633 18.29 -7.41 -21.91
C ASN A 633 19.12 -6.14 -21.65
N SER A 634 19.59 -5.45 -22.69
CA SER A 634 20.28 -4.16 -22.54
C SER A 634 19.38 -2.94 -22.67
N ARG A 635 18.05 -3.14 -22.86
CA ARG A 635 17.07 -2.07 -23.08
C ARG A 635 15.83 -2.14 -22.17
N VAL A 636 15.73 -3.15 -21.29
CA VAL A 636 14.67 -3.29 -20.30
C VAL A 636 15.16 -2.88 -18.93
#